data_9c0a57f6c0e6886274cc3bf4cbb03264
#
_entry.id   9c0a57f6c0e6886274cc3bf4cbb03264
#
_cell.length_a   1.000
_cell.length_b   1.000
_cell.length_c   1.000
_cell.angle_alpha   90.00
_cell.angle_beta   90.00
_cell.angle_gamma   90.00
#
_symmetry.space_group_name_H-M   'P 1'
#
loop_
_entity.id
_entity.type
_entity.pdbx_description
1 polymer ?
#
loop_
_entity_poly.entity_id
_entity_poly.type
_entity_poly.pdbx_seq_one_letter_code
_entity_poly.pdbx_strand_id
1 'polypeptide(L)'
;MFKLKAAALCFFFVLCLPLFGAAQRSGDPPLAIARGGFSGIFPDSSLDAYQLALITGLPDMILWCDVQLTSDGAGICFPEVTLNNGSDIGALFNQSSKTYLVNGVSRTGWFSVDFTLDALTNVSLTQGVFSRSNLFDRSFLQVVTVEEVARQLKPPGFWLNIQHDAFFSQHNLSMRSFVISASRSVIVNYISSPEVNFLRSIVTRFKPSQTKLIFRFLGQSDIEPSTNQTYGSLLKNLTFIKTFSSGILVPKTYIWPVDKDLYLEPHTSVVLDAHKEGLEIFASDFANDIPFAYDYNYDPVAEYLNFIDNDNFSVDGVLSDFPITPSEAIDCFSHMDKNNSGPAIPLVISHEGSSGEYPGCTDLAYKQAISDGADVLDCPVQMSKDGTPFCLGSINLIERTTAAQSFSNLVVNIPELNSEGIFSFSIDWSDIQTLKPVISNPYSDAFLYRNPRNKNAGSFVALSEFLALANNATSISGVLIRIENASYLAEKQGLGVIDAVVDALSKAGYNNQTRKKVMIQSPNSAVLIELKEGKNNYELVYEVEEDIRDALNSTILDIKKFANSLVISKSSVYSKNIGFLTGATDVVSKMQAFKLPVYVKLFQNEFFSQAWDFFSDAYVELNTYVVGSGIDGVITDFPGTANKYRRNRCLTLGKDTPNYMTPVGPGNLLSVSQTQPAAVAPSPVLEVSDVTEPPFPSVVAKPDSNNGTGDGTTAPPPKQPSGQAKVVVGIFVSNLAILLVTVLLF
;
A
#
# COMPACT_ATOMS: atom_id res chain seq x y z
N MET A 1 -13.79 -60.48 -55.30
CA MET A 1 -14.22 -59.18 -55.80
C MET A 1 -14.80 -58.39 -54.64
N PHE A 2 -13.97 -57.62 -53.96
CA PHE A 2 -14.40 -56.73 -52.87
C PHE A 2 -13.95 -55.32 -53.20
N LYS A 3 -14.89 -54.38 -53.34
CA LYS A 3 -14.62 -52.99 -53.55
C LYS A 3 -14.53 -52.32 -52.17
N LEU A 4 -13.35 -51.82 -51.82
CA LEU A 4 -13.12 -50.92 -50.70
C LEU A 4 -13.66 -49.50 -51.06
N LYS A 5 -14.57 -48.99 -50.25
CA LYS A 5 -14.95 -47.60 -50.25
C LYS A 5 -14.07 -46.86 -49.24
N ALA A 6 -13.23 -45.93 -49.74
CA ALA A 6 -12.50 -45.00 -48.91
C ALA A 6 -13.46 -43.94 -48.37
N ALA A 7 -13.63 -43.88 -47.05
CA ALA A 7 -14.28 -42.80 -46.36
C ALA A 7 -13.20 -41.71 -46.02
N ALA A 8 -13.32 -40.54 -46.65
CA ALA A 8 -12.53 -39.37 -46.31
C ALA A 8 -12.99 -38.83 -44.94
N LEU A 9 -12.16 -38.98 -43.95
CA LEU A 9 -12.30 -38.31 -42.63
C LEU A 9 -11.78 -36.89 -42.75
N CYS A 10 -12.65 -35.89 -42.93
CA CYS A 10 -12.29 -34.50 -42.74
C CYS A 10 -12.05 -34.24 -41.27
N PHE A 11 -10.78 -34.16 -40.84
CA PHE A 11 -10.38 -33.59 -39.55
C PHE A 11 -10.57 -32.08 -39.65
N PHE A 12 -11.62 -31.56 -39.07
CA PHE A 12 -11.73 -30.17 -38.70
C PHE A 12 -10.73 -29.92 -37.52
N PHE A 13 -9.54 -29.44 -37.82
CA PHE A 13 -8.74 -28.75 -36.84
C PHE A 13 -9.45 -27.44 -36.53
N VAL A 14 -10.27 -27.43 -35.48
CA VAL A 14 -10.65 -26.20 -34.81
C VAL A 14 -9.37 -25.71 -34.13
N LEU A 15 -8.68 -24.76 -34.77
CA LEU A 15 -7.67 -23.93 -34.09
C LEU A 15 -8.42 -23.15 -33.00
N CYS A 16 -8.42 -23.69 -31.77
CA CYS A 16 -8.56 -22.85 -30.60
C CYS A 16 -7.33 -21.97 -30.57
N LEU A 17 -7.41 -20.80 -31.22
CA LEU A 17 -6.54 -19.68 -30.88
C LEU A 17 -6.89 -19.28 -29.44
N PRO A 18 -5.98 -19.41 -28.46
CA PRO A 18 -6.19 -18.77 -27.19
C PRO A 18 -6.31 -17.27 -27.49
N LEU A 19 -7.31 -16.63 -26.93
CA LEU A 19 -7.39 -15.16 -26.83
C LEU A 19 -6.23 -14.76 -25.92
N PHE A 20 -5.05 -14.63 -26.52
CA PHE A 20 -3.92 -14.00 -25.84
C PHE A 20 -4.23 -12.51 -25.73
N GLY A 21 -4.21 -12.00 -24.53
CA GLY A 21 -4.06 -10.58 -24.26
C GLY A 21 -2.90 -10.00 -25.08
N ALA A 22 -2.82 -8.69 -25.22
CA ALA A 22 -1.85 -8.01 -26.06
C ALA A 22 -0.45 -8.60 -25.84
N ALA A 23 0.04 -9.38 -26.80
CA ALA A 23 1.29 -10.08 -26.66
C ALA A 23 2.46 -9.08 -26.70
N GLN A 24 3.43 -9.28 -25.82
CA GLN A 24 4.75 -8.69 -25.98
C GLN A 24 5.34 -9.06 -27.34
N ARG A 25 6.29 -8.27 -27.82
CA ARG A 25 6.99 -8.55 -29.05
C ARG A 25 7.70 -9.91 -29.02
N SER A 26 8.33 -10.28 -27.89
CA SER A 26 9.09 -11.52 -27.71
C SER A 26 8.20 -12.73 -27.46
N GLY A 27 7.01 -12.54 -26.91
CA GLY A 27 6.17 -13.60 -26.35
C GLY A 27 6.68 -14.15 -25.01
N ASP A 28 7.76 -13.57 -24.46
CA ASP A 28 8.31 -13.88 -23.15
C ASP A 28 7.64 -13.01 -22.06
N PRO A 29 7.65 -13.40 -20.77
CA PRO A 29 7.17 -12.55 -19.69
C PRO A 29 7.92 -11.22 -19.60
N PRO A 30 7.31 -10.12 -19.10
CA PRO A 30 8.01 -8.86 -18.86
C PRO A 30 9.18 -9.05 -17.90
N LEU A 31 10.25 -8.28 -18.10
CA LEU A 31 11.40 -8.31 -17.22
C LEU A 31 11.20 -7.41 -16.00
N ALA A 32 11.54 -7.89 -14.82
CA ALA A 32 11.72 -7.06 -13.65
C ALA A 32 13.19 -6.59 -13.57
N ILE A 33 13.41 -5.28 -13.49
CA ILE A 33 14.72 -4.65 -13.49
C ILE A 33 14.87 -3.87 -12.19
N ALA A 34 15.89 -4.22 -11.38
CA ALA A 34 16.15 -3.61 -10.08
C ALA A 34 17.10 -2.42 -10.22
N ARG A 35 16.58 -1.19 -10.10
CA ARG A 35 17.37 0.04 -10.20
C ARG A 35 18.30 0.20 -8.99
N GLY A 36 19.61 0.07 -9.21
CA GLY A 36 20.59 0.07 -8.14
C GLY A 36 20.36 -1.00 -7.07
N GLY A 37 19.70 -2.12 -7.44
CA GLY A 37 19.24 -3.13 -6.52
C GLY A 37 17.87 -2.80 -5.89
N PHE A 38 17.67 -3.13 -4.62
CA PHE A 38 16.50 -2.73 -3.83
C PHE A 38 16.73 -1.34 -3.23
N SER A 39 16.84 -0.33 -4.11
CA SER A 39 17.18 1.05 -3.73
C SER A 39 16.07 1.77 -2.94
N GLY A 40 14.85 1.24 -2.94
CA GLY A 40 13.76 1.71 -2.08
C GLY A 40 14.03 1.51 -0.59
N ILE A 41 14.94 0.61 -0.21
CA ILE A 41 15.29 0.30 1.19
C ILE A 41 16.75 0.64 1.48
N PHE A 42 17.69 0.03 0.77
CA PHE A 42 19.12 0.26 0.97
C PHE A 42 19.63 1.40 0.08
N PRO A 43 20.75 2.03 0.42
CA PRO A 43 21.45 2.96 -0.48
C PRO A 43 21.61 2.35 -1.88
N ASP A 44 21.24 3.15 -2.89
CA ASP A 44 21.29 2.74 -4.30
C ASP A 44 22.70 2.23 -4.67
N SER A 45 22.76 1.15 -5.45
CA SER A 45 23.99 0.52 -5.93
C SER A 45 24.89 -0.07 -4.82
N SER A 46 24.39 -0.23 -3.59
CA SER A 46 25.09 -1.00 -2.56
C SER A 46 24.98 -2.51 -2.79
N LEU A 47 25.96 -3.28 -2.28
CA LEU A 47 25.88 -4.75 -2.37
C LEU A 47 24.65 -5.31 -1.67
N ASP A 48 24.24 -4.70 -0.53
CA ASP A 48 23.07 -5.12 0.22
C ASP A 48 21.79 -4.88 -0.60
N ALA A 49 21.69 -3.73 -1.31
CA ALA A 49 20.57 -3.44 -2.20
C ALA A 49 20.47 -4.46 -3.33
N TYR A 50 21.60 -4.77 -3.99
CA TYR A 50 21.64 -5.77 -5.06
C TYR A 50 21.31 -7.17 -4.55
N GLN A 51 21.84 -7.55 -3.38
CA GLN A 51 21.59 -8.87 -2.79
C GLN A 51 20.12 -9.04 -2.41
N LEU A 52 19.51 -8.02 -1.79
CA LEU A 52 18.08 -8.06 -1.43
C LEU A 52 17.21 -8.18 -2.67
N ALA A 53 17.52 -7.45 -3.75
CA ALA A 53 16.80 -7.55 -5.01
C ALA A 53 16.81 -8.97 -5.60
N LEU A 54 17.96 -9.67 -5.55
CA LEU A 54 18.07 -11.05 -6.02
C LEU A 54 17.32 -12.05 -5.14
N ILE A 55 17.27 -11.80 -3.83
CA ILE A 55 16.57 -12.69 -2.88
C ILE A 55 15.05 -12.52 -2.98
N THR A 56 14.58 -11.30 -3.18
CA THR A 56 13.16 -10.97 -3.18
C THR A 56 12.55 -10.80 -4.58
N GLY A 57 13.30 -11.07 -5.63
CA GLY A 57 12.85 -10.89 -6.99
C GLY A 57 12.67 -12.19 -7.77
N LEU A 58 12.28 -12.04 -9.04
CA LEU A 58 12.16 -13.14 -9.98
C LEU A 58 13.52 -13.86 -10.19
N PRO A 59 13.52 -15.17 -10.55
CA PRO A 59 14.76 -15.91 -10.80
C PRO A 59 15.64 -15.34 -11.93
N ASP A 60 15.04 -14.59 -12.85
CA ASP A 60 15.70 -13.92 -13.99
C ASP A 60 15.85 -12.40 -13.79
N MET A 61 15.81 -11.94 -12.54
CA MET A 61 15.97 -10.52 -12.14
C MET A 61 17.18 -9.88 -12.83
N ILE A 62 16.95 -8.71 -13.43
CA ILE A 62 18.01 -7.90 -14.04
C ILE A 62 18.50 -6.87 -13.00
N LEU A 63 19.80 -6.89 -12.68
CA LEU A 63 20.40 -5.82 -11.88
C LEU A 63 20.80 -4.65 -12.78
N TRP A 64 20.40 -3.44 -12.39
CA TRP A 64 20.75 -2.19 -13.07
C TRP A 64 21.89 -1.48 -12.36
N CYS A 65 22.89 -1.02 -13.13
CA CYS A 65 24.00 -0.22 -12.65
C CYS A 65 24.16 1.03 -13.52
N ASP A 66 24.01 2.21 -12.93
CA ASP A 66 24.42 3.48 -13.54
C ASP A 66 25.95 3.58 -13.43
N VAL A 67 26.66 3.54 -14.57
CA VAL A 67 28.12 3.49 -14.58
C VAL A 67 28.73 4.88 -14.56
N GLN A 68 29.59 5.13 -13.57
CA GLN A 68 30.46 6.31 -13.51
C GLN A 68 31.93 5.89 -13.58
N LEU A 69 32.80 6.67 -14.25
CA LEU A 69 34.23 6.37 -14.30
C LEU A 69 34.99 7.20 -13.28
N THR A 70 35.88 6.56 -12.55
CA THR A 70 36.88 7.22 -11.70
C THR A 70 38.00 7.85 -12.52
N SER A 71 38.83 8.70 -11.93
CA SER A 71 39.95 9.35 -12.62
C SER A 71 40.98 8.37 -13.19
N ASP A 72 41.12 7.20 -12.60
CA ASP A 72 41.97 6.08 -13.07
C ASP A 72 41.24 5.08 -13.98
N GLY A 73 39.98 5.40 -14.36
CA GLY A 73 39.23 4.67 -15.38
C GLY A 73 38.52 3.41 -14.88
N ALA A 74 38.40 3.20 -13.57
CA ALA A 74 37.55 2.15 -13.03
C ALA A 74 36.05 2.52 -13.16
N GLY A 75 35.19 1.54 -13.48
CA GLY A 75 33.76 1.74 -13.57
C GLY A 75 33.06 1.38 -12.27
N ILE A 76 32.49 2.37 -11.62
CA ILE A 76 31.69 2.20 -10.39
C ILE A 76 30.19 2.24 -10.70
N CYS A 77 29.37 1.56 -9.90
CA CYS A 77 27.92 1.70 -9.91
C CYS A 77 27.51 2.82 -8.98
N PHE A 78 26.94 3.90 -9.54
CA PHE A 78 26.45 5.04 -8.76
C PHE A 78 25.36 5.79 -9.54
N PRO A 79 24.22 6.15 -8.93
CA PRO A 79 23.02 6.61 -9.65
C PRO A 79 23.18 7.97 -10.34
N GLU A 80 24.02 8.87 -9.81
CA GLU A 80 24.20 10.24 -10.30
C GLU A 80 25.63 10.51 -10.74
N VAL A 81 25.82 11.55 -11.57
CA VAL A 81 27.14 12.01 -12.01
C VAL A 81 27.93 12.68 -10.87
N THR A 82 27.24 13.22 -9.88
CA THR A 82 27.82 13.74 -8.64
C THR A 82 27.60 12.76 -7.49
N LEU A 83 28.59 12.63 -6.62
CA LEU A 83 28.55 11.71 -5.48
C LEU A 83 27.86 12.30 -4.24
N ASN A 84 27.26 13.51 -4.35
CA ASN A 84 26.76 14.30 -3.24
C ASN A 84 25.66 13.60 -2.42
N ASN A 85 24.60 13.16 -3.11
CA ASN A 85 23.36 12.76 -2.46
C ASN A 85 23.35 11.30 -2.04
N GLY A 86 24.18 10.48 -2.66
CA GLY A 86 24.24 9.03 -2.44
C GLY A 86 25.44 8.60 -1.61
N SER A 87 26.21 9.52 -1.00
CA SER A 87 27.39 9.15 -0.21
C SER A 87 27.78 10.23 0.81
N ASP A 88 28.65 9.83 1.75
CA ASP A 88 29.24 10.72 2.76
C ASP A 88 30.50 11.47 2.26
N ILE A 89 30.76 11.48 0.94
CA ILE A 89 31.96 12.06 0.33
C ILE A 89 32.21 13.51 0.75
N GLY A 90 31.16 14.30 0.92
CA GLY A 90 31.27 15.69 1.33
C GLY A 90 31.87 15.88 2.73
N ALA A 91 31.71 14.92 3.62
CA ALA A 91 32.29 14.91 4.95
C ALA A 91 33.80 14.57 4.90
N LEU A 92 34.20 13.66 3.99
CA LEU A 92 35.56 13.17 3.84
C LEU A 92 36.44 14.15 3.02
N PHE A 93 35.88 14.74 1.97
CA PHE A 93 36.59 15.57 1.00
C PHE A 93 35.99 16.99 0.88
N ASN A 94 35.74 17.64 2.00
CA ASN A 94 34.96 18.88 2.10
C ASN A 94 35.45 20.06 1.21
N GLN A 95 36.73 20.07 0.80
CA GLN A 95 37.32 21.10 -0.06
C GLN A 95 37.49 20.70 -1.53
N SER A 96 37.07 19.50 -1.92
CA SER A 96 37.26 18.94 -3.26
C SER A 96 36.07 19.08 -4.18
N SER A 97 35.03 19.82 -3.76
CA SER A 97 33.86 20.12 -4.60
C SER A 97 34.28 20.99 -5.80
N LYS A 98 33.77 20.64 -6.97
CA LYS A 98 34.03 21.37 -8.24
C LYS A 98 32.71 21.66 -8.97
N THR A 99 32.80 22.58 -9.93
CA THR A 99 31.67 22.89 -10.83
C THR A 99 32.06 22.52 -12.24
N TYR A 100 31.24 21.66 -12.85
CA TYR A 100 31.40 21.26 -14.26
C TYR A 100 30.11 21.49 -15.06
N LEU A 101 30.27 21.64 -16.37
CA LEU A 101 29.20 21.68 -17.32
C LEU A 101 28.91 20.23 -17.78
N VAL A 102 27.82 19.66 -17.30
CA VAL A 102 27.38 18.30 -17.66
C VAL A 102 26.25 18.39 -18.67
N ASN A 103 26.50 18.01 -19.93
CA ASN A 103 25.53 18.09 -21.02
C ASN A 103 24.78 19.44 -21.12
N GLY A 104 25.52 20.55 -20.95
CA GLY A 104 24.97 21.91 -21.03
C GLY A 104 24.40 22.45 -19.71
N VAL A 105 24.33 21.65 -18.64
CA VAL A 105 23.84 22.08 -17.34
C VAL A 105 25.00 22.22 -16.35
N SER A 106 25.13 23.38 -15.69
CA SER A 106 26.14 23.59 -14.64
C SER A 106 25.76 22.79 -13.38
N ARG A 107 26.68 21.94 -12.93
CA ARG A 107 26.52 21.13 -11.72
C ARG A 107 27.72 21.33 -10.79
N THR A 108 27.43 21.47 -9.49
CA THR A 108 28.45 21.63 -8.44
C THR A 108 28.37 20.44 -7.49
N GLY A 109 29.53 19.85 -7.18
CA GLY A 109 29.63 18.73 -6.26
C GLY A 109 30.93 17.96 -6.38
N TRP A 110 30.93 16.74 -5.90
CA TRP A 110 32.04 15.79 -6.00
C TRP A 110 31.79 14.85 -7.16
N PHE A 111 32.70 14.80 -8.12
CA PHE A 111 32.54 14.00 -9.34
C PHE A 111 33.52 12.82 -9.30
N SER A 112 33.06 11.65 -9.76
CA SER A 112 33.89 10.44 -9.80
C SER A 112 35.20 10.65 -10.60
N VAL A 113 35.18 11.50 -11.62
CA VAL A 113 36.33 11.87 -12.46
C VAL A 113 37.48 12.55 -11.71
N ASP A 114 37.23 13.04 -10.50
CA ASP A 114 38.23 13.74 -9.67
C ASP A 114 38.88 12.81 -8.64
N PHE A 115 38.41 11.56 -8.49
CA PHE A 115 38.89 10.60 -7.51
C PHE A 115 39.33 9.31 -8.16
N THR A 116 40.37 8.68 -7.62
CA THR A 116 40.74 7.30 -7.97
C THR A 116 39.82 6.33 -7.25
N LEU A 117 39.74 5.09 -7.73
CA LEU A 117 38.98 4.04 -7.05
C LEU A 117 39.47 3.84 -5.62
N ASP A 118 40.79 3.86 -5.40
CA ASP A 118 41.38 3.72 -4.06
C ASP A 118 40.93 4.85 -3.11
N ALA A 119 40.82 6.09 -3.58
CA ALA A 119 40.29 7.20 -2.77
C ALA A 119 38.83 7.00 -2.37
N LEU A 120 38.03 6.34 -3.21
CA LEU A 120 36.61 6.07 -2.97
C LEU A 120 36.37 4.86 -2.06
N THR A 121 37.37 4.04 -1.75
CA THR A 121 37.20 2.87 -0.85
C THR A 121 36.77 3.24 0.57
N ASN A 122 37.04 4.46 1.01
CA ASN A 122 36.65 4.97 2.33
C ASN A 122 35.31 5.72 2.33
N VAL A 123 34.69 5.90 1.15
CA VAL A 123 33.41 6.59 1.01
C VAL A 123 32.29 5.58 1.26
N SER A 124 31.38 5.93 2.15
CA SER A 124 30.19 5.13 2.44
C SER A 124 29.00 5.62 1.63
N LEU A 125 28.24 4.67 1.08
CA LEU A 125 26.97 4.96 0.43
C LEU A 125 25.91 5.31 1.45
N THR A 126 25.08 6.29 1.11
CA THR A 126 23.94 6.75 1.91
C THR A 126 22.66 6.78 1.07
N GLN A 127 21.50 6.80 1.71
CA GLN A 127 20.24 6.94 0.98
C GLN A 127 20.16 8.32 0.31
N GLY A 128 20.13 8.32 -1.02
CA GLY A 128 20.13 9.54 -1.82
C GLY A 128 18.76 10.19 -2.00
N VAL A 129 17.67 9.52 -1.61
CA VAL A 129 16.30 10.02 -1.72
C VAL A 129 15.85 10.57 -0.37
N PHE A 130 15.66 11.89 -0.30
CA PHE A 130 15.37 12.60 0.97
C PHE A 130 14.13 12.08 1.72
N SER A 131 13.10 11.61 1.01
CA SER A 131 11.89 11.06 1.62
C SER A 131 12.09 9.65 2.21
N ARG A 132 13.19 8.97 1.88
CA ARG A 132 13.51 7.63 2.37
C ARG A 132 14.29 7.67 3.68
N SER A 133 14.16 6.62 4.44
CA SER A 133 14.85 6.50 5.72
C SER A 133 16.36 6.30 5.55
N ASN A 134 17.14 6.97 6.37
CA ASN A 134 18.57 6.75 6.51
C ASN A 134 18.93 5.62 7.51
N LEU A 135 17.95 4.89 8.01
CA LEU A 135 18.17 3.82 8.98
C LEU A 135 19.00 2.64 8.43
N PHE A 136 19.13 2.56 7.11
CA PHE A 136 19.90 1.53 6.43
C PHE A 136 21.28 2.02 5.95
N ASP A 137 21.63 3.29 6.22
CA ASP A 137 22.96 3.82 5.94
C ASP A 137 23.98 3.20 6.90
N ARG A 138 25.01 2.56 6.36
CA ARG A 138 26.02 1.88 7.16
C ARG A 138 27.41 2.33 6.75
N SER A 139 28.29 2.52 7.73
CA SER A 139 29.69 2.95 7.52
C SER A 139 30.56 1.98 6.67
N PHE A 140 30.05 0.82 6.32
CA PHE A 140 30.74 -0.18 5.50
C PHE A 140 30.08 -0.47 4.15
N LEU A 141 29.02 0.25 3.78
CA LEU A 141 28.44 0.17 2.43
C LEU A 141 29.32 0.97 1.48
N GLN A 142 30.34 0.30 0.95
CA GLN A 142 31.32 0.93 0.07
C GLN A 142 30.79 1.08 -1.36
N VAL A 143 31.36 2.03 -2.08
CA VAL A 143 31.18 2.13 -3.54
C VAL A 143 31.73 0.86 -4.21
N VAL A 144 30.95 0.25 -5.08
CA VAL A 144 31.30 -1.01 -5.76
C VAL A 144 31.54 -0.81 -7.24
N THR A 145 32.45 -1.61 -7.79
CA THR A 145 32.70 -1.64 -9.24
C THR A 145 31.74 -2.58 -9.97
N VAL A 146 31.56 -2.36 -11.27
CA VAL A 146 30.81 -3.26 -12.16
C VAL A 146 31.28 -4.70 -12.06
N GLU A 147 32.61 -4.91 -12.02
CA GLU A 147 33.24 -6.20 -11.91
C GLU A 147 32.99 -6.87 -10.55
N GLU A 148 32.94 -6.09 -9.48
CA GLU A 148 32.64 -6.60 -8.13
C GLU A 148 31.21 -7.06 -8.02
N VAL A 149 30.23 -6.30 -8.49
CA VAL A 149 28.83 -6.70 -8.53
C VAL A 149 28.69 -8.02 -9.30
N ALA A 150 29.25 -8.09 -10.50
CA ALA A 150 29.15 -9.28 -11.33
C ALA A 150 29.84 -10.52 -10.71
N ARG A 151 31.01 -10.34 -10.08
CA ARG A 151 31.78 -11.43 -9.49
C ARG A 151 31.18 -11.95 -8.20
N GLN A 152 30.72 -11.05 -7.32
CA GLN A 152 30.23 -11.41 -5.99
C GLN A 152 28.81 -11.98 -6.04
N LEU A 153 27.93 -11.38 -6.86
CA LEU A 153 26.51 -11.71 -6.88
C LEU A 153 26.14 -12.66 -8.03
N LYS A 154 26.90 -12.67 -9.13
CA LYS A 154 26.62 -13.50 -10.33
C LYS A 154 25.15 -13.39 -10.77
N PRO A 155 24.65 -12.16 -11.01
CA PRO A 155 23.25 -11.96 -11.31
C PRO A 155 22.83 -12.72 -12.57
N PRO A 156 21.57 -13.18 -12.65
CA PRO A 156 21.05 -13.84 -13.85
C PRO A 156 21.01 -12.89 -15.05
N GLY A 157 20.84 -11.58 -14.83
CA GLY A 157 20.94 -10.54 -15.84
C GLY A 157 21.61 -9.28 -15.31
N PHE A 158 22.35 -8.57 -16.17
CA PHE A 158 23.04 -7.34 -15.80
C PHE A 158 22.85 -6.28 -16.88
N TRP A 159 22.43 -5.08 -16.45
CA TRP A 159 22.17 -3.93 -17.30
C TRP A 159 23.07 -2.77 -16.89
N LEU A 160 23.91 -2.29 -17.82
CA LEU A 160 24.74 -1.11 -17.62
C LEU A 160 24.10 0.10 -18.28
N ASN A 161 23.90 1.16 -17.52
CA ASN A 161 23.43 2.45 -18.04
C ASN A 161 24.58 3.46 -18.10
N ILE A 162 24.78 4.04 -19.28
CA ILE A 162 25.83 5.04 -19.54
C ILE A 162 25.12 6.39 -19.79
N GLN A 163 25.04 7.18 -18.73
CA GLN A 163 24.24 8.41 -18.75
C GLN A 163 24.97 9.62 -19.37
N HIS A 164 26.31 9.70 -19.26
CA HIS A 164 27.07 10.92 -19.50
C HIS A 164 28.38 10.68 -20.27
N ASP A 165 28.38 9.93 -21.41
CA ASP A 165 29.58 9.64 -22.20
C ASP A 165 30.29 10.93 -22.67
N ALA A 166 29.52 11.93 -23.11
CA ALA A 166 30.07 13.21 -23.55
C ALA A 166 30.84 13.95 -22.43
N PHE A 167 30.35 13.92 -21.20
CA PHE A 167 31.02 14.49 -20.03
C PHE A 167 32.35 13.77 -19.73
N PHE A 168 32.34 12.43 -19.67
CA PHE A 168 33.55 11.64 -19.38
C PHE A 168 34.60 11.82 -20.49
N SER A 169 34.19 11.91 -21.74
CA SER A 169 35.08 12.18 -22.89
C SER A 169 35.81 13.51 -22.76
N GLN A 170 35.16 14.55 -22.22
CA GLN A 170 35.80 15.87 -21.94
C GLN A 170 36.87 15.77 -20.84
N HIS A 171 36.83 14.73 -20.00
CA HIS A 171 37.82 14.44 -18.96
C HIS A 171 38.83 13.37 -19.37
N ASN A 172 38.98 13.09 -20.67
CA ASN A 172 39.87 12.08 -21.25
C ASN A 172 39.56 10.63 -20.78
N LEU A 173 38.34 10.37 -20.35
CA LEU A 173 37.84 9.05 -19.98
C LEU A 173 36.89 8.53 -21.07
N SER A 174 36.99 7.26 -21.39
CA SER A 174 36.21 6.65 -22.49
C SER A 174 35.26 5.59 -21.97
N MET A 175 33.98 5.94 -21.83
CA MET A 175 32.91 4.97 -21.53
C MET A 175 32.87 3.83 -22.55
N ARG A 176 33.07 4.16 -23.83
CA ARG A 176 33.14 3.16 -24.92
C ARG A 176 34.26 2.12 -24.64
N SER A 177 35.46 2.56 -24.29
CA SER A 177 36.59 1.64 -24.01
C SER A 177 36.32 0.82 -22.77
N PHE A 178 35.77 1.44 -21.71
CA PHE A 178 35.39 0.76 -20.50
C PHE A 178 34.38 -0.37 -20.77
N VAL A 179 33.22 -0.06 -21.39
CA VAL A 179 32.16 -1.03 -21.65
C VAL A 179 32.65 -2.22 -22.50
N ILE A 180 33.46 -1.95 -23.54
CA ILE A 180 34.06 -2.99 -24.35
C ILE A 180 35.05 -3.87 -23.54
N SER A 181 35.80 -3.27 -22.63
CA SER A 181 36.70 -4.01 -21.75
C SER A 181 35.96 -4.85 -20.71
N ALA A 182 35.02 -4.25 -20.00
CA ALA A 182 34.20 -4.91 -18.99
C ALA A 182 33.43 -6.11 -19.57
N SER A 183 32.88 -5.99 -20.78
CA SER A 183 32.16 -7.07 -21.46
C SER A 183 33.01 -8.30 -21.85
N ARG A 184 34.33 -8.26 -21.62
CA ARG A 184 35.20 -9.43 -21.80
C ARG A 184 35.25 -10.32 -20.56
N SER A 185 35.00 -9.74 -19.39
CA SER A 185 35.05 -10.42 -18.08
C SER A 185 33.70 -10.55 -17.41
N VAL A 186 32.73 -9.66 -17.77
CA VAL A 186 31.39 -9.62 -17.22
C VAL A 186 30.36 -9.89 -18.31
N ILE A 187 29.37 -10.74 -18.02
CA ILE A 187 28.21 -10.94 -18.89
C ILE A 187 27.30 -9.75 -18.74
N VAL A 188 27.19 -8.94 -19.78
CA VAL A 188 26.32 -7.77 -19.84
C VAL A 188 25.18 -8.06 -20.82
N ASN A 189 23.94 -8.13 -20.32
CA ASN A 189 22.77 -8.44 -21.14
C ASN A 189 22.22 -7.20 -21.83
N TYR A 190 22.31 -6.05 -21.17
CA TYR A 190 21.78 -4.78 -21.68
C TYR A 190 22.76 -3.63 -21.46
N ILE A 191 22.87 -2.76 -22.43
CA ILE A 191 23.58 -1.48 -22.31
C ILE A 191 22.64 -0.39 -22.78
N SER A 192 22.36 0.59 -21.90
CA SER A 192 21.54 1.74 -22.25
C SER A 192 22.31 3.07 -22.19
N SER A 193 21.86 4.02 -22.95
CA SER A 193 22.31 5.41 -22.86
C SER A 193 21.26 6.36 -23.43
N PRO A 194 21.14 7.57 -22.86
CA PRO A 194 20.37 8.64 -23.47
C PRO A 194 21.15 9.37 -24.59
N GLU A 195 22.42 9.05 -24.82
CA GLU A 195 23.27 9.71 -25.80
C GLU A 195 23.37 8.87 -27.09
N VAL A 196 22.84 9.40 -28.19
CA VAL A 196 22.80 8.77 -29.52
C VAL A 196 24.20 8.39 -30.01
N ASN A 197 25.20 9.31 -29.88
CA ASN A 197 26.54 9.09 -30.35
C ASN A 197 27.24 7.96 -29.61
N PHE A 198 27.01 7.82 -28.29
CA PHE A 198 27.56 6.72 -27.54
C PHE A 198 27.08 5.36 -28.10
N LEU A 199 25.76 5.15 -28.22
CA LEU A 199 25.21 3.89 -28.74
C LEU A 199 25.69 3.60 -30.17
N ARG A 200 25.71 4.61 -31.04
CA ARG A 200 26.25 4.46 -32.40
C ARG A 200 27.73 4.08 -32.42
N SER A 201 28.52 4.52 -31.44
CA SER A 201 29.95 4.18 -31.35
C SER A 201 30.20 2.71 -31.01
N ILE A 202 29.24 2.04 -30.37
CA ILE A 202 29.38 0.65 -29.91
C ILE A 202 28.52 -0.36 -30.66
N VAL A 203 27.53 0.06 -31.46
CA VAL A 203 26.55 -0.84 -32.11
C VAL A 203 27.17 -1.97 -32.90
N THR A 204 28.31 -1.76 -33.56
CA THR A 204 29.00 -2.79 -34.32
C THR A 204 29.82 -3.75 -33.45
N ARG A 205 29.95 -3.47 -32.15
CA ARG A 205 30.76 -4.27 -31.21
C ARG A 205 29.96 -5.33 -30.47
N PHE A 206 28.64 -5.10 -30.34
CA PHE A 206 27.73 -5.98 -29.61
C PHE A 206 26.75 -6.65 -30.55
N LYS A 207 26.53 -7.95 -30.33
CA LYS A 207 25.50 -8.70 -31.06
C LYS A 207 24.20 -8.67 -30.25
N PRO A 208 23.05 -8.29 -30.83
CA PRO A 208 21.78 -8.24 -30.11
C PRO A 208 21.35 -9.56 -29.45
N SER A 209 21.87 -10.69 -29.91
CA SER A 209 21.63 -12.01 -29.30
C SER A 209 22.43 -12.25 -27.99
N GLN A 210 23.40 -11.41 -27.67
CA GLN A 210 24.22 -11.49 -26.47
C GLN A 210 24.02 -10.26 -25.57
N THR A 211 24.11 -9.07 -26.16
CA THR A 211 23.95 -7.79 -25.46
C THR A 211 23.05 -6.87 -26.28
N LYS A 212 21.93 -6.50 -25.77
CA LYS A 212 20.97 -5.56 -26.39
C LYS A 212 21.35 -4.13 -26.06
N LEU A 213 21.32 -3.25 -27.06
CA LEU A 213 21.51 -1.82 -26.88
C LEU A 213 20.16 -1.15 -26.77
N ILE A 214 19.97 -0.33 -25.74
CA ILE A 214 18.69 0.32 -25.41
C ILE A 214 18.89 1.83 -25.41
N PHE A 215 18.07 2.56 -26.18
CA PHE A 215 18.07 4.02 -26.12
C PHE A 215 17.19 4.48 -24.98
N ARG A 216 17.78 5.21 -23.99
CA ARG A 216 17.06 5.75 -22.85
C ARG A 216 16.52 7.13 -23.17
N PHE A 217 15.23 7.31 -23.09
CA PHE A 217 14.58 8.63 -23.15
C PHE A 217 14.63 9.30 -21.77
N LEU A 218 14.93 10.59 -21.74
CA LEU A 218 14.81 11.48 -20.58
C LEU A 218 13.51 12.30 -20.69
N GLY A 219 13.41 13.43 -20.01
CA GLY A 219 12.24 14.32 -20.10
C GLY A 219 11.97 14.76 -21.56
N GLN A 220 10.70 14.86 -21.94
CA GLN A 220 10.32 15.18 -23.35
C GLN A 220 10.94 16.49 -23.86
N SER A 221 11.11 17.48 -22.98
CA SER A 221 11.72 18.78 -23.29
C SER A 221 13.23 18.79 -23.23
N ASP A 222 13.85 17.75 -22.63
CA ASP A 222 15.31 17.69 -22.51
C ASP A 222 15.97 17.49 -23.86
N ILE A 223 17.17 18.04 -24.01
CA ILE A 223 17.91 18.02 -25.27
C ILE A 223 18.93 16.88 -25.24
N GLU A 224 18.91 16.04 -26.24
CA GLU A 224 19.92 15.02 -26.48
C GLU A 224 21.22 15.71 -26.96
N PRO A 225 22.36 15.52 -26.24
CA PRO A 225 23.54 16.37 -26.43
C PRO A 225 24.24 16.22 -27.78
N SER A 226 24.10 15.10 -28.46
CA SER A 226 24.82 14.83 -29.72
C SER A 226 24.01 15.22 -30.97
N THR A 227 22.69 15.19 -30.92
CA THR A 227 21.80 15.57 -32.05
C THR A 227 21.21 16.97 -31.90
N ASN A 228 21.28 17.53 -30.69
CA ASN A 228 20.65 18.80 -30.32
C ASN A 228 19.12 18.79 -30.54
N GLN A 229 18.48 17.63 -30.47
CA GLN A 229 17.03 17.45 -30.56
C GLN A 229 16.45 17.16 -29.19
N THR A 230 15.20 17.53 -28.97
CA THR A 230 14.48 17.10 -27.75
C THR A 230 14.15 15.61 -27.82
N TYR A 231 14.09 14.94 -26.64
CA TYR A 231 13.68 13.53 -26.60
C TYR A 231 12.26 13.32 -27.14
N GLY A 232 11.36 14.28 -26.93
CA GLY A 232 10.02 14.24 -27.52
C GLY A 232 10.03 14.32 -29.05
N SER A 233 11.05 14.96 -29.66
CA SER A 233 11.25 14.97 -31.12
C SER A 233 11.82 13.64 -31.63
N LEU A 234 12.79 13.07 -30.90
CA LEU A 234 13.38 11.77 -31.23
C LEU A 234 12.37 10.63 -31.14
N LEU A 235 11.42 10.71 -30.19
CA LEU A 235 10.35 9.72 -30.05
C LEU A 235 9.49 9.57 -31.32
N LYS A 236 9.32 10.68 -32.07
CA LYS A 236 8.57 10.65 -33.32
C LYS A 236 9.31 9.97 -34.47
N ASN A 237 10.56 9.57 -34.29
CA ASN A 237 11.41 8.91 -35.29
C ASN A 237 12.04 7.62 -34.77
N LEU A 238 11.20 6.66 -34.40
CA LEU A 238 11.66 5.35 -33.88
C LEU A 238 12.44 4.56 -34.93
N THR A 239 12.16 4.75 -36.21
CA THR A 239 12.96 4.14 -37.32
C THR A 239 14.42 4.57 -37.25
N PHE A 240 14.72 5.84 -36.91
CA PHE A 240 16.09 6.29 -36.68
C PHE A 240 16.72 5.61 -35.47
N ILE A 241 15.99 5.52 -34.35
CA ILE A 241 16.46 4.84 -33.13
C ILE A 241 16.79 3.37 -33.41
N LYS A 242 15.97 2.70 -34.21
CA LYS A 242 16.19 1.30 -34.62
C LYS A 242 17.54 1.06 -35.30
N THR A 243 18.16 2.07 -35.91
CA THR A 243 19.45 1.91 -36.62
C THR A 243 20.62 1.59 -35.68
N PHE A 244 20.50 1.89 -34.39
CA PHE A 244 21.57 1.69 -33.41
C PHE A 244 21.08 1.08 -32.07
N SER A 245 19.79 0.76 -31.94
CA SER A 245 19.22 0.26 -30.70
C SER A 245 18.26 -0.92 -30.97
N SER A 246 18.22 -1.90 -30.08
CA SER A 246 17.28 -3.02 -30.10
C SER A 246 15.98 -2.73 -29.36
N GLY A 247 15.98 -1.69 -28.51
CA GLY A 247 14.83 -1.29 -27.72
C GLY A 247 14.97 0.13 -27.17
N ILE A 248 13.95 0.57 -26.47
CA ILE A 248 13.88 1.88 -25.82
C ILE A 248 13.50 1.71 -24.35
N LEU A 249 14.02 2.60 -23.50
CA LEU A 249 13.60 2.78 -22.11
C LEU A 249 12.99 4.17 -21.98
N VAL A 250 11.75 4.25 -21.53
CA VAL A 250 11.01 5.52 -21.41
C VAL A 250 10.51 5.73 -19.98
N PRO A 251 10.43 6.98 -19.49
CA PRO A 251 9.65 7.28 -18.28
C PRO A 251 8.22 6.75 -18.40
N LYS A 252 7.66 6.20 -17.33
CA LYS A 252 6.29 5.65 -17.34
C LYS A 252 5.24 6.64 -17.83
N THR A 253 5.48 7.95 -17.62
CA THR A 253 4.60 9.04 -18.08
C THR A 253 4.58 9.23 -19.61
N TYR A 254 5.49 8.62 -20.36
CA TYR A 254 5.42 8.57 -21.82
C TYR A 254 4.33 7.62 -22.31
N ILE A 255 3.99 6.61 -21.51
CA ILE A 255 3.00 5.57 -21.81
C ILE A 255 1.65 5.97 -21.25
N TRP A 256 1.61 6.22 -19.94
CA TRP A 256 0.45 6.72 -19.22
C TRP A 256 0.76 8.13 -18.67
N PRO A 257 0.41 9.19 -19.42
CA PRO A 257 0.56 10.55 -18.91
C PRO A 257 -0.31 10.76 -17.67
N VAL A 258 0.18 11.61 -16.77
CA VAL A 258 -0.53 11.99 -15.55
C VAL A 258 -0.72 13.49 -15.57
N ASP A 259 -1.93 13.96 -15.30
CA ASP A 259 -2.23 15.39 -15.25
C ASP A 259 -1.61 16.04 -13.98
N LYS A 260 -1.66 17.37 -13.92
CA LYS A 260 -1.10 18.14 -12.78
C LYS A 260 -1.80 17.85 -11.42
N ASP A 261 -2.99 17.26 -11.47
CA ASP A 261 -3.80 16.90 -10.31
C ASP A 261 -3.66 15.41 -9.94
N LEU A 262 -2.66 14.71 -10.53
CA LEU A 262 -2.32 13.30 -10.32
C LEU A 262 -3.41 12.32 -10.78
N TYR A 263 -4.05 12.57 -11.93
CA TYR A 263 -4.95 11.60 -12.58
C TYR A 263 -4.38 11.12 -13.88
N LEU A 264 -4.69 9.86 -14.23
CA LEU A 264 -4.29 9.29 -15.51
C LEU A 264 -5.00 9.99 -16.68
N GLU A 265 -4.20 10.33 -17.69
CA GLU A 265 -4.71 10.66 -19.02
C GLU A 265 -4.79 9.39 -19.87
N PRO A 266 -5.48 9.38 -21.01
CA PRO A 266 -5.46 8.25 -21.93
C PRO A 266 -4.04 7.87 -22.33
N HIS A 267 -3.75 6.55 -22.39
CA HIS A 267 -2.44 6.08 -22.79
C HIS A 267 -2.06 6.53 -24.20
N THR A 268 -0.76 6.69 -24.43
CA THR A 268 -0.21 7.02 -25.75
C THR A 268 -0.06 5.76 -26.61
N SER A 269 0.28 5.94 -27.88
CA SER A 269 0.57 4.83 -28.81
C SER A 269 2.01 4.32 -28.72
N VAL A 270 2.86 4.86 -27.84
CA VAL A 270 4.31 4.64 -27.85
C VAL A 270 4.71 3.16 -27.78
N VAL A 271 3.98 2.34 -26.98
CA VAL A 271 4.26 0.90 -26.88
C VAL A 271 3.98 0.21 -28.20
N LEU A 272 2.82 0.45 -28.79
CA LEU A 272 2.43 -0.12 -30.07
C LEU A 272 3.35 0.34 -31.22
N ASP A 273 3.75 1.60 -31.21
CA ASP A 273 4.65 2.18 -32.22
C ASP A 273 6.06 1.57 -32.10
N ALA A 274 6.59 1.38 -30.88
CA ALA A 274 7.86 0.72 -30.64
C ALA A 274 7.84 -0.74 -31.14
N HIS A 275 6.82 -1.49 -30.77
CA HIS A 275 6.65 -2.88 -31.21
C HIS A 275 6.49 -3.00 -32.73
N LYS A 276 5.75 -2.09 -33.36
CA LYS A 276 5.59 -2.03 -34.82
C LYS A 276 6.92 -1.80 -35.52
N GLU A 277 7.78 -0.93 -34.99
CA GLU A 277 9.14 -0.72 -35.50
C GLU A 277 10.07 -1.88 -35.15
N GLY A 278 9.65 -2.80 -34.34
CA GLY A 278 10.42 -3.94 -33.88
C GLY A 278 11.46 -3.57 -32.83
N LEU A 279 11.15 -2.59 -31.95
CA LEU A 279 11.90 -2.23 -30.77
C LEU A 279 11.23 -2.84 -29.54
N GLU A 280 12.02 -3.35 -28.60
CA GLU A 280 11.55 -3.62 -27.25
C GLU A 280 11.31 -2.28 -26.52
N ILE A 281 10.35 -2.27 -25.59
CA ILE A 281 10.06 -1.08 -24.78
C ILE A 281 10.02 -1.41 -23.30
N PHE A 282 10.80 -0.66 -22.54
CA PHE A 282 10.88 -0.74 -21.08
C PHE A 282 10.37 0.55 -20.48
N ALA A 283 9.72 0.47 -19.33
CA ALA A 283 9.22 1.62 -18.59
C ALA A 283 10.03 1.84 -17.30
N SER A 284 10.34 3.10 -16.97
CA SER A 284 11.10 3.48 -15.75
C SER A 284 10.27 4.31 -14.78
N ASP A 285 10.89 4.65 -13.65
CA ASP A 285 10.41 5.55 -12.60
C ASP A 285 9.31 4.93 -11.72
N PHE A 286 9.37 3.61 -11.49
CA PHE A 286 8.49 2.95 -10.54
C PHE A 286 9.09 2.95 -9.14
N ALA A 287 8.30 3.45 -8.18
CA ALA A 287 8.62 3.43 -6.76
C ALA A 287 7.32 3.37 -5.95
N ASN A 288 7.30 2.57 -4.87
CA ASN A 288 6.10 2.35 -4.06
C ASN A 288 5.89 3.45 -3.00
N ASP A 289 6.95 4.20 -2.69
CA ASP A 289 7.03 5.16 -1.59
C ASP A 289 6.90 6.62 -2.03
N ILE A 290 6.35 6.84 -3.21
CA ILE A 290 6.02 8.15 -3.75
C ILE A 290 4.53 8.22 -4.10
N PRO A 291 3.90 9.41 -4.08
CA PRO A 291 2.56 9.57 -4.63
C PRO A 291 2.53 9.24 -6.13
N PHE A 292 1.59 8.40 -6.54
CA PHE A 292 1.30 8.09 -7.94
C PHE A 292 -0.18 8.39 -8.25
N ALA A 293 -0.65 8.14 -9.45
CA ALA A 293 -2.00 8.55 -9.87
C ALA A 293 -3.08 8.01 -8.91
N TYR A 294 -4.03 8.88 -8.55
CA TYR A 294 -5.15 8.52 -7.68
C TYR A 294 -5.99 7.36 -8.21
N ASP A 295 -5.98 7.15 -9.54
CA ASP A 295 -6.65 6.03 -10.19
C ASP A 295 -6.18 4.65 -9.70
N TYR A 296 -4.99 4.57 -9.11
CA TYR A 296 -4.44 3.33 -8.55
C TYR A 296 -4.76 3.12 -7.07
N ASN A 297 -5.39 4.08 -6.38
CA ASN A 297 -5.77 3.94 -4.96
C ASN A 297 -4.61 3.49 -4.05
N TYR A 298 -3.40 4.00 -4.26
CA TYR A 298 -2.19 3.59 -3.53
C TYR A 298 -1.87 2.08 -3.63
N ASP A 299 -2.40 1.38 -4.64
CA ASP A 299 -2.08 -0.01 -4.95
C ASP A 299 -0.93 -0.08 -5.96
N PRO A 300 0.32 -0.37 -5.56
CA PRO A 300 1.45 -0.38 -6.47
C PRO A 300 1.35 -1.51 -7.50
N VAL A 301 0.80 -2.68 -7.14
CA VAL A 301 0.60 -3.78 -8.09
C VAL A 301 -0.40 -3.37 -9.19
N ALA A 302 -1.44 -2.58 -8.86
CA ALA A 302 -2.35 -2.07 -9.86
C ALA A 302 -1.64 -1.15 -10.87
N GLU A 303 -0.69 -0.33 -10.41
CA GLU A 303 0.14 0.48 -11.31
C GLU A 303 0.94 -0.44 -12.26
N TYR A 304 1.71 -1.41 -11.74
CA TYR A 304 2.50 -2.31 -12.60
C TYR A 304 1.64 -3.06 -13.61
N LEU A 305 0.51 -3.62 -13.19
CA LEU A 305 -0.40 -4.36 -14.08
C LEU A 305 -0.92 -3.50 -15.23
N ASN A 306 -1.09 -2.20 -15.02
CA ASN A 306 -1.51 -1.28 -16.08
C ASN A 306 -0.46 -1.11 -17.19
N PHE A 307 0.80 -1.48 -16.94
CA PHE A 307 1.88 -1.47 -17.95
C PHE A 307 2.16 -2.85 -18.54
N ILE A 308 2.01 -3.92 -17.76
CA ILE A 308 2.43 -5.27 -18.16
C ILE A 308 1.28 -6.19 -18.54
N ASP A 309 0.05 -5.89 -18.15
CA ASP A 309 -1.11 -6.76 -18.35
C ASP A 309 -2.41 -5.96 -18.54
N ASN A 310 -2.43 -5.06 -19.52
CA ASN A 310 -3.66 -4.40 -19.94
C ASN A 310 -4.15 -4.96 -21.29
N ASP A 311 -5.42 -4.70 -21.60
CA ASP A 311 -6.07 -5.27 -22.79
C ASP A 311 -5.49 -4.72 -24.12
N ASN A 312 -4.70 -3.62 -24.11
CA ASN A 312 -4.22 -2.93 -25.29
C ASN A 312 -2.77 -3.24 -25.64
N PHE A 313 -1.90 -3.35 -24.65
CA PHE A 313 -0.47 -3.56 -24.81
C PHE A 313 0.18 -4.18 -23.55
N SER A 314 1.43 -4.62 -23.70
CA SER A 314 2.33 -4.97 -22.60
C SER A 314 3.71 -4.42 -22.92
N VAL A 315 4.38 -3.79 -21.92
CA VAL A 315 5.80 -3.44 -22.05
C VAL A 315 6.67 -4.68 -21.87
N ASP A 316 7.91 -4.65 -22.39
CA ASP A 316 8.85 -5.78 -22.31
C ASP A 316 9.58 -5.83 -20.95
N GLY A 317 9.43 -4.81 -20.10
CA GLY A 317 9.92 -4.82 -18.72
C GLY A 317 9.79 -3.49 -18.03
N VAL A 318 10.01 -3.51 -16.71
CA VAL A 318 9.85 -2.36 -15.82
C VAL A 318 11.08 -2.18 -14.92
N LEU A 319 11.55 -0.93 -14.79
CA LEU A 319 12.68 -0.53 -13.95
C LEU A 319 12.15 0.05 -12.63
N SER A 320 12.43 -0.63 -11.53
CA SER A 320 11.84 -0.35 -10.22
C SER A 320 12.87 -0.20 -9.12
N ASP A 321 12.57 0.68 -8.16
CA ASP A 321 13.28 0.80 -6.88
C ASP A 321 12.88 -0.29 -5.87
N PHE A 322 11.71 -0.92 -6.08
CA PHE A 322 11.12 -1.97 -5.25
C PHE A 322 10.91 -3.25 -6.07
N PRO A 323 11.96 -4.01 -6.36
CA PRO A 323 11.90 -5.14 -7.31
C PRO A 323 10.98 -6.29 -6.90
N ILE A 324 10.58 -6.36 -5.63
CA ILE A 324 9.60 -7.34 -5.13
C ILE A 324 8.24 -7.15 -5.81
N THR A 325 7.77 -5.91 -5.93
CA THR A 325 6.43 -5.60 -6.46
C THR A 325 6.25 -5.96 -7.94
N PRO A 326 7.15 -5.58 -8.88
CA PRO A 326 7.03 -6.08 -10.25
C PRO A 326 7.19 -7.60 -10.34
N SER A 327 7.97 -8.23 -9.44
CA SER A 327 8.11 -9.68 -9.42
C SER A 327 6.79 -10.38 -9.11
N GLU A 328 6.10 -9.96 -8.07
CA GLU A 328 4.79 -10.52 -7.74
C GLU A 328 3.72 -10.11 -8.79
N ALA A 329 3.75 -8.89 -9.30
CA ALA A 329 2.82 -8.44 -10.34
C ALA A 329 2.92 -9.32 -11.60
N ILE A 330 4.14 -9.61 -12.07
CA ILE A 330 4.39 -10.43 -13.25
C ILE A 330 3.97 -11.88 -13.02
N ASP A 331 4.42 -12.49 -11.92
CA ASP A 331 4.24 -13.93 -11.73
C ASP A 331 2.92 -14.29 -11.04
N CYS A 332 2.46 -13.51 -10.08
CA CYS A 332 1.31 -13.89 -9.25
C CYS A 332 0.00 -13.20 -9.65
N PHE A 333 0.06 -11.98 -10.16
CA PHE A 333 -1.12 -11.14 -10.40
C PHE A 333 -1.45 -10.89 -11.87
N SER A 334 -0.52 -11.12 -12.82
CA SER A 334 -0.82 -10.99 -14.25
C SER A 334 -1.74 -12.12 -14.73
N HIS A 335 -2.53 -11.86 -15.77
CA HIS A 335 -3.42 -12.83 -16.42
C HIS A 335 -4.34 -13.61 -15.46
N MET A 336 -4.76 -12.97 -14.37
CA MET A 336 -5.70 -13.58 -13.44
C MET A 336 -7.07 -13.76 -14.10
N ASP A 337 -7.69 -14.94 -13.90
CA ASP A 337 -9.06 -15.18 -14.34
C ASP A 337 -10.02 -14.23 -13.59
N LYS A 338 -10.69 -13.36 -14.35
CA LYS A 338 -11.68 -12.40 -13.80
C LYS A 338 -12.88 -13.09 -13.13
N ASN A 339 -13.13 -14.36 -13.47
CA ASN A 339 -14.25 -15.16 -12.93
C ASN A 339 -13.85 -15.99 -11.70
N ASN A 340 -12.57 -16.05 -11.37
CA ASN A 340 -12.11 -16.75 -10.18
C ASN A 340 -12.36 -15.90 -8.94
N SER A 341 -13.25 -16.35 -8.05
CA SER A 341 -13.54 -15.67 -6.78
C SER A 341 -12.45 -15.84 -5.72
N GLY A 342 -11.46 -16.71 -5.98
CA GLY A 342 -10.42 -17.06 -5.00
C GLY A 342 -10.96 -17.92 -3.84
N PRO A 343 -10.11 -18.22 -2.85
CA PRO A 343 -10.51 -18.96 -1.64
C PRO A 343 -11.43 -18.10 -0.76
N ALA A 344 -12.22 -18.74 0.10
CA ALA A 344 -13.13 -18.06 1.04
C ALA A 344 -12.38 -17.38 2.21
N ILE A 345 -11.10 -17.68 2.41
CA ILE A 345 -10.25 -17.12 3.47
C ILE A 345 -9.02 -16.48 2.79
N PRO A 346 -8.65 -15.27 3.20
CA PRO A 346 -9.26 -14.44 4.25
C PRO A 346 -10.63 -13.89 3.83
N LEU A 347 -11.52 -13.75 4.80
CA LEU A 347 -12.77 -13.02 4.61
C LEU A 347 -12.46 -11.54 4.39
N VAL A 348 -12.95 -10.95 3.31
CA VAL A 348 -12.74 -9.54 3.00
C VAL A 348 -13.92 -8.73 3.54
N ILE A 349 -13.66 -7.99 4.63
CA ILE A 349 -14.64 -7.13 5.29
C ILE A 349 -14.28 -5.69 4.93
N SER A 350 -15.22 -4.96 4.33
CA SER A 350 -15.03 -3.53 4.07
C SER A 350 -15.01 -2.75 5.38
N HIS A 351 -14.26 -1.67 5.44
CA HIS A 351 -14.32 -0.69 6.53
C HIS A 351 -15.03 0.55 6.03
N GLU A 352 -16.27 0.76 6.50
CA GLU A 352 -17.13 1.88 6.07
C GLU A 352 -17.39 1.87 4.53
N GLY A 353 -17.43 0.69 3.90
CA GLY A 353 -17.40 0.52 2.45
C GLY A 353 -15.98 0.58 1.89
N SER A 354 -15.79 1.06 0.65
CA SER A 354 -14.47 1.41 0.09
C SER A 354 -14.08 2.82 0.54
N SER A 355 -13.81 2.97 1.85
CA SER A 355 -13.57 4.27 2.48
C SER A 355 -12.23 4.90 2.11
N GLY A 356 -11.32 4.12 1.52
CA GLY A 356 -10.09 4.63 0.92
C GLY A 356 -10.30 5.41 -0.37
N GLU A 357 -11.41 5.18 -1.07
CA GLU A 357 -11.72 5.81 -2.36
C GLU A 357 -12.85 6.84 -2.27
N TYR A 358 -13.86 6.60 -1.45
CA TYR A 358 -15.01 7.48 -1.22
C TYR A 358 -15.15 7.81 0.27
N PRO A 359 -15.86 8.89 0.63
CA PRO A 359 -16.23 9.11 2.03
C PRO A 359 -16.94 7.88 2.60
N GLY A 360 -16.45 7.38 3.73
CA GLY A 360 -16.98 6.18 4.37
C GLY A 360 -18.46 6.28 4.72
N CYS A 361 -19.14 5.14 4.79
CA CYS A 361 -20.57 5.03 5.10
C CYS A 361 -21.51 5.74 4.11
N THR A 362 -21.05 6.02 2.89
CA THR A 362 -21.90 6.59 1.83
C THR A 362 -22.37 5.51 0.86
N ASP A 363 -23.43 5.83 0.12
CA ASP A 363 -23.96 4.96 -0.93
C ASP A 363 -22.90 4.62 -1.99
N LEU A 364 -22.01 5.58 -2.32
CA LEU A 364 -20.92 5.34 -3.27
C LEU A 364 -19.84 4.43 -2.70
N ALA A 365 -19.44 4.63 -1.43
CA ALA A 365 -18.46 3.76 -0.78
C ALA A 365 -18.95 2.31 -0.72
N TYR A 366 -20.23 2.07 -0.42
CA TYR A 366 -20.80 0.73 -0.40
C TYR A 366 -20.94 0.09 -1.78
N LYS A 367 -21.39 0.86 -2.78
CA LYS A 367 -21.44 0.39 -4.17
C LYS A 367 -20.05 0.00 -4.69
N GLN A 368 -19.05 0.80 -4.36
CA GLN A 368 -17.66 0.52 -4.72
C GLN A 368 -17.17 -0.75 -4.02
N ALA A 369 -17.39 -0.92 -2.71
CA ALA A 369 -16.99 -2.12 -1.99
C ALA A 369 -17.62 -3.41 -2.57
N ILE A 370 -18.88 -3.33 -3.04
CA ILE A 370 -19.53 -4.44 -3.74
C ILE A 370 -18.81 -4.74 -5.08
N SER A 371 -18.48 -3.70 -5.84
CA SER A 371 -17.74 -3.82 -7.11
C SER A 371 -16.34 -4.38 -6.90
N ASP A 372 -15.67 -3.98 -5.83
CA ASP A 372 -14.33 -4.41 -5.42
C ASP A 372 -14.29 -5.87 -4.95
N GLY A 373 -15.46 -6.47 -4.69
CA GLY A 373 -15.58 -7.87 -4.29
C GLY A 373 -15.37 -8.11 -2.80
N ALA A 374 -15.78 -7.17 -1.95
CA ALA A 374 -15.94 -7.42 -0.53
C ALA A 374 -16.91 -8.60 -0.29
N ASP A 375 -16.66 -9.39 0.76
CA ASP A 375 -17.57 -10.45 1.18
C ASP A 375 -18.62 -9.92 2.16
N VAL A 376 -18.19 -9.01 3.04
CA VAL A 376 -19.00 -8.44 4.11
C VAL A 376 -18.92 -6.92 4.04
N LEU A 377 -20.08 -6.26 4.05
CA LEU A 377 -20.17 -4.82 4.21
C LEU A 377 -20.37 -4.48 5.68
N ASP A 378 -19.58 -3.53 6.19
CA ASP A 378 -19.76 -3.03 7.56
C ASP A 378 -20.57 -1.73 7.60
N CYS A 379 -21.28 -1.52 8.71
CA CYS A 379 -21.96 -0.29 9.02
C CYS A 379 -21.80 0.02 10.52
N PRO A 380 -20.94 0.99 10.88
CA PRO A 380 -20.95 1.57 12.21
C PRO A 380 -22.25 2.36 12.39
N VAL A 381 -23.08 1.94 13.34
CA VAL A 381 -24.42 2.53 13.54
C VAL A 381 -24.35 3.69 14.49
N GLN A 382 -24.81 4.85 14.03
CA GLN A 382 -25.07 6.03 14.83
C GLN A 382 -26.58 6.31 14.94
N MET A 383 -26.97 7.06 15.95
CA MET A 383 -28.37 7.46 16.16
C MET A 383 -28.52 8.96 15.99
N SER A 384 -29.49 9.41 15.19
CA SER A 384 -29.90 10.80 15.15
C SER A 384 -30.76 11.18 16.37
N LYS A 385 -30.99 12.46 16.57
CA LYS A 385 -31.81 12.99 17.69
C LYS A 385 -33.24 12.44 17.67
N ASP A 386 -33.83 12.29 16.50
CA ASP A 386 -35.17 11.71 16.27
C ASP A 386 -35.20 10.17 16.29
N GLY A 387 -34.08 9.51 16.62
CA GLY A 387 -34.00 8.07 16.82
C GLY A 387 -33.81 7.25 15.52
N THR A 388 -33.47 7.90 14.41
CA THR A 388 -33.18 7.15 13.15
C THR A 388 -31.77 6.55 13.20
N PRO A 389 -31.59 5.22 13.06
CA PRO A 389 -30.31 4.58 12.94
C PRO A 389 -29.74 4.78 11.52
N PHE A 390 -28.46 5.16 11.41
CA PHE A 390 -27.77 5.37 10.15
C PHE A 390 -26.29 4.98 10.23
N CYS A 391 -25.63 4.75 9.09
CA CYS A 391 -24.22 4.37 9.03
C CYS A 391 -23.34 5.63 9.06
N LEU A 392 -22.41 5.71 10.01
CA LEU A 392 -21.35 6.72 10.06
C LEU A 392 -20.20 6.26 10.98
N GLY A 393 -18.96 6.43 10.55
CA GLY A 393 -17.75 5.96 11.25
C GLY A 393 -17.40 6.72 12.53
N SER A 394 -18.15 7.75 12.91
CA SER A 394 -17.96 8.48 14.18
C SER A 394 -19.28 9.03 14.69
N ILE A 395 -19.46 9.03 16.02
CA ILE A 395 -20.55 9.71 16.69
C ILE A 395 -20.40 11.24 16.61
N ASN A 396 -19.16 11.73 16.44
CA ASN A 396 -18.83 13.13 16.25
C ASN A 396 -18.89 13.50 14.76
N LEU A 397 -19.91 14.24 14.38
CA LEU A 397 -20.18 14.62 12.98
C LEU A 397 -19.07 15.48 12.35
N ILE A 398 -18.27 16.22 13.16
CA ILE A 398 -17.19 17.08 12.65
C ILE A 398 -16.12 16.23 11.92
N GLU A 399 -15.89 15.02 12.38
CA GLU A 399 -14.83 14.16 11.86
C GLU A 399 -15.11 13.61 10.45
N ARG A 400 -16.40 13.48 10.11
CA ARG A 400 -16.84 12.78 8.89
C ARG A 400 -17.77 13.61 8.00
N THR A 401 -18.10 14.84 8.40
CA THR A 401 -19.07 15.67 7.70
C THR A 401 -18.69 17.15 7.71
N THR A 402 -19.50 17.97 7.02
CA THR A 402 -19.40 19.43 7.03
C THR A 402 -20.16 20.08 8.20
N ALA A 403 -20.47 19.34 9.27
CA ALA A 403 -21.28 19.82 10.39
C ALA A 403 -20.73 21.08 11.07
N ALA A 404 -19.41 21.22 11.18
CA ALA A 404 -18.78 22.41 11.75
C ALA A 404 -19.15 23.72 11.01
N GLN A 405 -19.51 23.65 9.73
CA GLN A 405 -19.89 24.80 8.92
C GLN A 405 -21.37 25.21 9.15
N SER A 406 -22.25 24.22 9.39
CA SER A 406 -23.69 24.41 9.44
C SER A 406 -24.24 24.50 10.86
N PHE A 407 -23.61 23.84 11.83
CA PHE A 407 -24.10 23.64 13.19
C PHE A 407 -23.06 23.99 14.26
N SER A 408 -22.17 24.96 13.99
CA SER A 408 -21.10 25.38 14.92
C SER A 408 -21.57 25.76 16.33
N ASN A 409 -22.82 26.19 16.46
CA ASN A 409 -23.46 26.51 17.75
C ASN A 409 -23.82 25.30 18.61
N LEU A 410 -23.74 24.08 18.06
CA LEU A 410 -24.00 22.81 18.76
C LEU A 410 -22.71 22.10 19.24
N VAL A 411 -21.56 22.75 19.11
CA VAL A 411 -20.28 22.19 19.62
C VAL A 411 -20.39 22.13 21.16
N VAL A 412 -20.12 20.94 21.67
CA VAL A 412 -20.10 20.63 23.09
C VAL A 412 -19.00 19.65 23.44
N ASN A 413 -18.40 19.80 24.62
CA ASN A 413 -17.46 18.83 25.16
C ASN A 413 -18.21 17.80 26.02
N ILE A 414 -18.06 16.51 25.69
CA ILE A 414 -18.66 15.41 26.44
C ILE A 414 -17.56 14.55 27.01
N PRO A 415 -17.22 14.68 28.31
CA PRO A 415 -16.13 13.94 28.93
C PRO A 415 -16.31 12.42 28.84
N GLU A 416 -17.54 11.90 28.91
CA GLU A 416 -17.84 10.47 28.83
C GLU A 416 -17.52 9.88 27.44
N LEU A 417 -17.53 10.71 26.40
CA LEU A 417 -17.10 10.33 25.04
C LEU A 417 -15.66 10.76 24.74
N ASN A 418 -14.99 11.37 25.71
CA ASN A 418 -13.62 11.89 25.58
C ASN A 418 -13.45 12.77 24.31
N SER A 419 -14.49 13.53 23.94
CA SER A 419 -14.54 14.28 22.67
C SER A 419 -15.26 15.61 22.83
N GLU A 420 -14.75 16.61 22.09
CA GLU A 420 -15.43 17.88 21.83
C GLU A 420 -15.90 17.89 20.38
N GLY A 421 -17.19 18.18 20.15
CA GLY A 421 -17.72 18.15 18.79
C GLY A 421 -19.22 18.38 18.68
N ILE A 422 -19.76 18.04 17.54
CA ILE A 422 -21.18 18.05 17.21
C ILE A 422 -21.62 16.59 17.07
N PHE A 423 -22.49 16.15 17.96
CA PHE A 423 -22.82 14.75 18.06
C PHE A 423 -24.06 14.36 17.25
N SER A 424 -24.10 13.16 16.69
CA SER A 424 -25.18 12.65 15.86
C SER A 424 -26.54 12.73 16.53
N PHE A 425 -26.63 12.44 17.84
CA PHE A 425 -27.83 12.47 18.65
C PHE A 425 -28.32 13.90 18.98
N SER A 426 -27.63 14.95 18.55
CA SER A 426 -28.01 16.34 18.73
C SER A 426 -28.77 16.92 17.53
N ILE A 427 -28.80 16.21 16.39
CA ILE A 427 -29.34 16.69 15.12
C ILE A 427 -30.31 15.65 14.56
N ASP A 428 -31.44 16.10 14.00
CA ASP A 428 -32.43 15.24 13.37
C ASP A 428 -31.90 14.64 12.04
N TRP A 429 -32.39 13.46 11.66
CA TRP A 429 -31.92 12.79 10.45
C TRP A 429 -32.07 13.63 9.18
N SER A 430 -33.18 14.34 9.04
CA SER A 430 -33.42 15.24 7.90
C SER A 430 -32.34 16.33 7.76
N ASP A 431 -31.81 16.82 8.88
CA ASP A 431 -30.78 17.85 8.88
C ASP A 431 -29.40 17.24 8.61
N ILE A 432 -29.12 16.05 9.14
CA ILE A 432 -27.88 15.28 8.80
C ILE A 432 -27.80 15.04 7.31
N GLN A 433 -28.90 14.71 6.64
CA GLN A 433 -28.93 14.49 5.18
C GLN A 433 -28.59 15.76 4.37
N THR A 434 -28.69 16.96 4.97
CA THR A 434 -28.26 18.19 4.28
C THR A 434 -26.76 18.44 4.30
N LEU A 435 -26.03 17.76 5.17
CA LEU A 435 -24.58 17.84 5.27
C LEU A 435 -23.92 17.12 4.09
N LYS A 436 -22.65 17.45 3.87
CA LYS A 436 -21.81 16.69 2.92
C LYS A 436 -20.90 15.73 3.70
N PRO A 437 -20.77 14.49 3.25
CA PRO A 437 -19.76 13.58 3.79
C PRO A 437 -18.36 14.10 3.45
N VAL A 438 -17.38 13.71 4.26
CA VAL A 438 -15.97 14.09 4.08
C VAL A 438 -15.12 12.83 4.12
N ILE A 439 -14.29 12.62 3.08
CA ILE A 439 -13.34 11.50 3.04
C ILE A 439 -12.28 11.66 4.13
N SER A 440 -11.97 10.57 4.82
CA SER A 440 -10.90 10.54 5.82
C SER A 440 -9.53 10.56 5.15
N ASN A 441 -8.63 11.42 5.64
CA ASN A 441 -7.24 11.49 5.19
C ASN A 441 -6.29 11.24 6.38
N PRO A 442 -6.09 9.99 6.79
CA PRO A 442 -5.35 9.66 8.01
C PRO A 442 -3.86 10.05 7.96
N TYR A 443 -3.31 10.27 6.76
CA TYR A 443 -1.90 10.61 6.54
C TYR A 443 -1.72 11.99 5.92
N SER A 444 -2.65 12.92 6.16
CA SER A 444 -2.56 14.31 5.68
C SER A 444 -1.32 15.05 6.18
N ASP A 445 -0.83 14.71 7.37
CA ASP A 445 0.39 15.28 7.94
C ASP A 445 1.65 14.86 7.17
N ALA A 446 1.58 13.73 6.47
CA ALA A 446 2.59 13.25 5.54
C ALA A 446 2.31 13.65 4.08
N PHE A 447 1.38 14.58 3.85
CA PHE A 447 0.93 15.04 2.54
C PHE A 447 0.36 13.92 1.64
N LEU A 448 -0.09 12.82 2.22
CA LEU A 448 -0.83 11.78 1.51
C LEU A 448 -2.34 12.02 1.65
N TYR A 449 -2.98 12.24 0.53
CA TYR A 449 -4.42 12.48 0.44
C TYR A 449 -5.08 11.39 -0.37
N ARG A 450 -6.24 10.94 0.10
CA ARG A 450 -7.15 10.11 -0.69
C ARG A 450 -7.79 10.94 -1.79
N ASN A 451 -8.30 10.28 -2.83
CA ASN A 451 -8.76 10.89 -4.08
C ASN A 451 -9.54 12.22 -3.86
N PRO A 452 -8.95 13.38 -4.19
CA PRO A 452 -9.57 14.69 -3.91
C PRO A 452 -10.86 14.93 -4.71
N ARG A 453 -11.05 14.28 -5.87
CA ARG A 453 -12.30 14.36 -6.65
C ARG A 453 -13.47 13.78 -5.89
N ASN A 454 -13.21 12.82 -5.01
CA ASN A 454 -14.23 12.15 -4.20
C ASN A 454 -14.41 12.77 -2.81
N LYS A 455 -13.72 13.87 -2.48
CA LYS A 455 -13.67 14.47 -1.14
C LYS A 455 -15.02 14.56 -0.42
N ASN A 456 -16.08 14.92 -1.15
CA ASN A 456 -17.43 15.09 -0.62
C ASN A 456 -18.47 14.31 -1.43
N ALA A 457 -18.05 13.21 -2.09
CA ALA A 457 -18.94 12.43 -2.94
C ALA A 457 -19.83 11.48 -2.12
N GLY A 458 -20.99 11.15 -2.68
CA GLY A 458 -21.94 10.23 -2.08
C GLY A 458 -22.94 10.91 -1.13
N SER A 459 -23.85 10.10 -0.60
CA SER A 459 -24.90 10.49 0.31
C SER A 459 -24.89 9.60 1.54
N PHE A 460 -25.27 10.13 2.70
CA PHE A 460 -25.44 9.35 3.92
C PHE A 460 -26.54 8.31 3.74
N VAL A 461 -26.41 7.19 4.41
CA VAL A 461 -27.27 6.02 4.25
C VAL A 461 -27.90 5.66 5.60
N ALA A 462 -29.24 5.64 5.67
CA ALA A 462 -29.92 5.08 6.82
C ALA A 462 -29.66 3.57 6.92
N LEU A 463 -29.71 2.99 8.13
CA LEU A 463 -29.47 1.56 8.31
C LEU A 463 -30.40 0.71 7.45
N SER A 464 -31.67 1.10 7.28
CA SER A 464 -32.63 0.40 6.42
C SER A 464 -32.21 0.42 4.94
N GLU A 465 -31.66 1.52 4.45
CA GLU A 465 -31.16 1.65 3.07
C GLU A 465 -29.89 0.82 2.85
N PHE A 466 -28.96 0.83 3.82
CA PHE A 466 -27.79 -0.03 3.82
C PHE A 466 -28.17 -1.51 3.73
N LEU A 467 -29.10 -1.96 4.57
CA LEU A 467 -29.58 -3.35 4.58
C LEU A 467 -30.25 -3.74 3.27
N ALA A 468 -31.02 -2.83 2.66
CA ALA A 468 -31.61 -3.05 1.34
C ALA A 468 -30.55 -3.14 0.24
N LEU A 469 -29.54 -2.26 0.27
CA LEU A 469 -28.42 -2.30 -0.68
C LEU A 469 -27.65 -3.62 -0.57
N ALA A 470 -27.28 -4.04 0.63
CA ALA A 470 -26.61 -5.31 0.87
C ALA A 470 -27.48 -6.53 0.44
N ASN A 471 -28.79 -6.51 0.67
CA ASN A 471 -29.70 -7.56 0.23
C ASN A 471 -29.73 -7.72 -1.28
N ASN A 472 -29.69 -6.63 -2.02
CA ASN A 472 -29.72 -6.62 -3.49
C ASN A 472 -28.41 -7.09 -4.12
N ALA A 473 -27.28 -6.98 -3.41
CA ALA A 473 -25.97 -7.37 -3.92
C ALA A 473 -25.77 -8.90 -3.77
N THR A 474 -25.78 -9.62 -4.88
CA THR A 474 -25.65 -11.10 -4.87
C THR A 474 -24.26 -11.60 -4.48
N SER A 475 -23.21 -10.79 -4.69
CA SER A 475 -21.82 -11.10 -4.35
C SER A 475 -21.53 -11.01 -2.86
N ILE A 476 -22.29 -10.23 -2.10
CA ILE A 476 -22.11 -10.04 -0.66
C ILE A 476 -22.64 -11.27 0.11
N SER A 477 -21.81 -11.83 0.99
CA SER A 477 -22.16 -12.98 1.84
C SER A 477 -22.71 -12.58 3.21
N GLY A 478 -22.44 -11.36 3.68
CA GLY A 478 -22.88 -10.89 4.99
C GLY A 478 -22.83 -9.38 5.18
N VAL A 479 -23.34 -8.96 6.34
CA VAL A 479 -23.26 -7.59 6.85
C VAL A 479 -22.67 -7.62 8.26
N LEU A 480 -21.80 -6.64 8.58
CA LEU A 480 -21.25 -6.42 9.89
C LEU A 480 -21.80 -5.09 10.45
N ILE A 481 -22.64 -5.18 11.46
CA ILE A 481 -23.21 -4.01 12.15
C ILE A 481 -22.36 -3.72 13.36
N ARG A 482 -21.71 -2.56 13.38
CA ARG A 482 -20.83 -2.15 14.47
C ARG A 482 -21.61 -1.23 15.43
N ILE A 483 -21.70 -1.60 16.70
CA ILE A 483 -22.40 -0.86 17.75
C ILE A 483 -21.37 -0.35 18.76
N GLU A 484 -21.18 0.95 18.77
CA GLU A 484 -20.32 1.69 19.70
C GLU A 484 -21.21 2.59 20.57
N ASN A 485 -20.70 3.05 21.72
CA ASN A 485 -21.34 4.04 22.57
C ASN A 485 -22.79 3.72 23.02
N ALA A 486 -23.22 2.45 22.93
CA ALA A 486 -24.62 2.05 23.17
C ALA A 486 -25.08 2.39 24.60
N SER A 487 -24.23 2.15 25.62
CA SER A 487 -24.55 2.45 27.02
C SER A 487 -24.77 3.94 27.24
N TYR A 488 -23.92 4.81 26.66
CA TYR A 488 -24.07 6.25 26.73
C TYR A 488 -25.36 6.73 26.04
N LEU A 489 -25.66 6.19 24.86
CA LEU A 489 -26.87 6.53 24.11
C LEU A 489 -28.13 6.13 24.88
N ALA A 490 -28.18 4.98 25.52
CA ALA A 490 -29.28 4.50 26.30
C ALA A 490 -29.48 5.33 27.58
N GLU A 491 -28.43 5.51 28.39
CA GLU A 491 -28.47 6.13 29.71
C GLU A 491 -28.62 7.65 29.63
N LYS A 492 -27.83 8.31 28.74
CA LYS A 492 -27.77 9.79 28.71
C LYS A 492 -28.66 10.43 27.65
N GLN A 493 -28.92 9.73 26.55
CA GLN A 493 -29.65 10.26 25.41
C GLN A 493 -31.05 9.67 25.25
N GLY A 494 -31.37 8.57 25.96
CA GLY A 494 -32.66 7.89 25.83
C GLY A 494 -32.84 7.24 24.44
N LEU A 495 -31.75 6.83 23.82
CA LEU A 495 -31.72 6.22 22.47
C LEU A 495 -31.30 4.75 22.57
N GLY A 496 -32.23 3.83 22.24
CA GLY A 496 -32.00 2.38 22.26
C GLY A 496 -31.43 1.90 20.94
N VAL A 497 -30.10 1.98 20.75
CA VAL A 497 -29.46 1.56 19.50
C VAL A 497 -29.59 0.04 19.24
N ILE A 498 -29.55 -0.80 20.27
CA ILE A 498 -29.71 -2.26 20.13
C ILE A 498 -31.08 -2.59 19.54
N ASP A 499 -32.14 -2.05 20.15
CA ASP A 499 -33.50 -2.26 19.68
C ASP A 499 -33.71 -1.73 18.25
N ALA A 500 -33.15 -0.55 17.94
CA ALA A 500 -33.24 0.04 16.61
C ALA A 500 -32.54 -0.83 15.55
N VAL A 501 -31.39 -1.43 15.86
CA VAL A 501 -30.65 -2.34 14.97
C VAL A 501 -31.45 -3.64 14.76
N VAL A 502 -31.92 -4.26 15.84
CA VAL A 502 -32.69 -5.53 15.78
C VAL A 502 -34.00 -5.33 14.98
N ASP A 503 -34.69 -4.22 15.20
CA ASP A 503 -35.92 -3.85 14.47
C ASP A 503 -35.63 -3.61 12.98
N ALA A 504 -34.56 -2.91 12.64
CA ALA A 504 -34.15 -2.68 11.25
C ALA A 504 -33.80 -3.98 10.52
N LEU A 505 -33.03 -4.87 11.17
CA LEU A 505 -32.69 -6.20 10.63
C LEU A 505 -33.94 -7.07 10.41
N SER A 506 -34.87 -7.03 11.36
CA SER A 506 -36.14 -7.75 11.27
C SER A 506 -37.00 -7.25 10.12
N LYS A 507 -37.18 -5.93 10.01
CA LYS A 507 -37.94 -5.28 8.91
C LYS A 507 -37.32 -5.53 7.55
N ALA A 508 -35.98 -5.57 7.47
CA ALA A 508 -35.26 -5.90 6.24
C ALA A 508 -35.23 -7.42 5.90
N GLY A 509 -35.84 -8.27 6.73
CA GLY A 509 -36.01 -9.69 6.50
C GLY A 509 -34.78 -10.56 6.82
N TYR A 510 -33.77 -10.01 7.51
CA TYR A 510 -32.54 -10.75 7.83
C TYR A 510 -32.76 -11.90 8.82
N ASN A 511 -33.79 -11.83 9.67
CA ASN A 511 -34.12 -12.89 10.62
C ASN A 511 -34.68 -14.16 9.95
N ASN A 512 -35.23 -14.04 8.74
CA ASN A 512 -35.92 -15.11 8.01
C ASN A 512 -35.10 -15.67 6.82
N GLN A 513 -33.89 -15.14 6.58
CA GLN A 513 -33.04 -15.59 5.49
C GLN A 513 -31.75 -16.26 6.00
N THR A 514 -31.26 -17.24 5.26
CA THR A 514 -30.01 -17.94 5.52
C THR A 514 -28.90 -17.57 4.53
N ARG A 515 -29.20 -16.72 3.54
CA ARG A 515 -28.27 -16.40 2.44
C ARG A 515 -27.18 -15.43 2.84
N LYS A 516 -27.49 -14.50 3.75
CA LYS A 516 -26.55 -13.47 4.21
C LYS A 516 -26.36 -13.58 5.70
N LYS A 517 -25.12 -13.67 6.12
CA LYS A 517 -24.73 -13.72 7.51
C LYS A 517 -24.90 -12.34 8.13
N VAL A 518 -25.44 -12.28 9.33
CA VAL A 518 -25.46 -11.06 10.13
C VAL A 518 -24.43 -11.20 11.22
N MET A 519 -23.48 -10.26 11.23
CA MET A 519 -22.44 -10.12 12.24
C MET A 519 -22.71 -8.83 13.00
N ILE A 520 -22.67 -8.87 14.34
CA ILE A 520 -22.79 -7.66 15.16
C ILE A 520 -21.54 -7.52 16.01
N GLN A 521 -20.83 -6.44 15.82
CA GLN A 521 -19.57 -6.13 16.47
C GLN A 521 -19.78 -5.07 17.55
N SER A 522 -19.16 -5.28 18.71
CA SER A 522 -19.07 -4.25 19.75
C SER A 522 -17.80 -4.43 20.59
N PRO A 523 -17.15 -3.36 21.03
CA PRO A 523 -16.11 -3.42 22.07
C PRO A 523 -16.70 -3.64 23.46
N ASN A 524 -18.00 -3.41 23.65
CA ASN A 524 -18.68 -3.56 24.93
C ASN A 524 -19.35 -4.94 25.03
N SER A 525 -18.85 -5.80 25.96
CA SER A 525 -19.38 -7.14 26.16
C SER A 525 -20.84 -7.16 26.61
N ALA A 526 -21.32 -6.13 27.35
CA ALA A 526 -22.69 -6.06 27.81
C ALA A 526 -23.70 -5.91 26.64
N VAL A 527 -23.31 -5.21 25.54
CA VAL A 527 -24.10 -5.13 24.30
C VAL A 527 -24.25 -6.52 23.67
N LEU A 528 -23.17 -7.29 23.61
CA LEU A 528 -23.19 -8.63 23.01
C LEU A 528 -23.98 -9.63 23.88
N ILE A 529 -23.93 -9.48 25.20
CA ILE A 529 -24.71 -10.29 26.16
C ILE A 529 -26.20 -10.01 25.94
N GLU A 530 -26.62 -8.74 25.89
CA GLU A 530 -28.00 -8.30 25.65
C GLU A 530 -28.55 -8.89 24.33
N LEU A 531 -27.76 -8.79 23.25
CA LEU A 531 -28.13 -9.37 21.95
C LEU A 531 -28.26 -10.90 22.00
N LYS A 532 -27.42 -11.58 22.77
CA LYS A 532 -27.47 -13.02 22.93
C LYS A 532 -28.71 -13.48 23.69
N GLU A 533 -29.12 -12.73 24.74
CA GLU A 533 -30.34 -12.99 25.50
C GLU A 533 -31.60 -12.84 24.65
N GLY A 534 -31.57 -11.93 23.65
CA GLY A 534 -32.62 -11.75 22.64
C GLY A 534 -32.85 -12.95 21.71
N LYS A 535 -32.02 -14.02 21.81
CA LYS A 535 -32.11 -15.27 21.02
C LYS A 535 -32.12 -15.10 19.51
N ASN A 536 -31.50 -14.04 19.02
CA ASN A 536 -31.27 -13.82 17.61
C ASN A 536 -30.12 -14.70 17.09
N ASN A 537 -30.20 -15.15 15.84
CA ASN A 537 -29.17 -15.99 15.23
C ASN A 537 -28.08 -15.14 14.54
N TYR A 538 -27.54 -14.15 15.26
CA TYR A 538 -26.46 -13.32 14.77
C TYR A 538 -25.10 -13.89 15.20
N GLU A 539 -24.07 -13.69 14.37
CA GLU A 539 -22.69 -13.86 14.84
C GLU A 539 -22.29 -12.65 15.67
N LEU A 540 -21.95 -12.86 16.92
CA LEU A 540 -21.52 -11.82 17.83
C LEU A 540 -20.00 -11.71 17.77
N VAL A 541 -19.48 -10.53 17.45
CA VAL A 541 -18.07 -10.24 17.21
C VAL A 541 -17.59 -9.31 18.31
N TYR A 542 -16.67 -9.78 19.15
CA TYR A 542 -16.08 -8.94 20.18
C TYR A 542 -14.86 -8.20 19.63
N GLU A 543 -14.81 -6.89 19.78
CA GLU A 543 -13.69 -6.06 19.40
C GLU A 543 -12.80 -5.80 20.60
N VAL A 544 -11.53 -6.19 20.53
CA VAL A 544 -10.50 -5.82 21.50
C VAL A 544 -9.85 -4.53 21.04
N GLU A 545 -10.11 -3.44 21.77
CA GLU A 545 -9.63 -2.09 21.38
C GLU A 545 -8.14 -1.90 21.69
N GLU A 546 -7.62 -2.53 22.74
CA GLU A 546 -6.23 -2.43 23.13
C GLU A 546 -5.34 -3.34 22.26
N ASP A 547 -4.11 -2.89 22.06
CA ASP A 547 -3.05 -3.73 21.51
C ASP A 547 -2.62 -4.76 22.57
N ILE A 548 -2.88 -6.04 22.35
CA ILE A 548 -2.56 -7.12 23.29
C ILE A 548 -1.43 -8.00 22.75
N ARG A 549 -0.62 -8.59 23.65
CA ARG A 549 0.42 -9.57 23.28
C ARG A 549 0.02 -11.02 23.57
N ASP A 550 -0.97 -11.23 24.40
CA ASP A 550 -1.49 -12.53 24.81
C ASP A 550 -2.89 -12.36 25.45
N ALA A 551 -3.58 -13.46 25.74
CA ALA A 551 -4.82 -13.49 26.49
C ALA A 551 -4.83 -14.69 27.45
N LEU A 552 -5.36 -14.52 28.68
CA LEU A 552 -5.52 -15.65 29.59
C LEU A 552 -6.57 -16.64 29.07
N ASN A 553 -6.36 -17.94 29.29
CA ASN A 553 -7.33 -18.95 28.88
C ASN A 553 -8.71 -18.75 29.54
N SER A 554 -8.74 -18.27 30.79
CA SER A 554 -9.98 -17.88 31.47
C SER A 554 -10.72 -16.77 30.73
N THR A 555 -10.01 -15.76 30.30
CA THR A 555 -10.56 -14.61 29.52
C THR A 555 -11.15 -15.10 28.21
N ILE A 556 -10.44 -15.98 27.48
CA ILE A 556 -10.94 -16.52 26.20
C ILE A 556 -12.22 -17.34 26.43
N LEU A 557 -12.28 -18.12 27.52
CA LEU A 557 -13.49 -18.87 27.87
C LEU A 557 -14.65 -17.96 28.28
N ASP A 558 -14.36 -16.80 28.90
CA ASP A 558 -15.38 -15.81 29.21
C ASP A 558 -15.89 -15.10 27.94
N ILE A 559 -15.02 -14.70 27.03
CA ILE A 559 -15.39 -14.16 25.73
C ILE A 559 -16.33 -15.12 24.98
N LYS A 560 -16.06 -16.41 24.98
CA LYS A 560 -16.92 -17.43 24.34
C LYS A 560 -18.33 -17.51 24.92
N LYS A 561 -18.55 -16.98 26.10
CA LYS A 561 -19.91 -16.93 26.67
C LYS A 561 -20.79 -15.92 25.94
N PHE A 562 -20.22 -14.88 25.29
CA PHE A 562 -20.96 -13.81 24.63
C PHE A 562 -20.57 -13.56 23.18
N ALA A 563 -19.41 -14.01 22.68
CA ALA A 563 -18.94 -13.79 21.33
C ALA A 563 -18.65 -15.09 20.58
N ASN A 564 -18.74 -15.05 19.24
CA ASN A 564 -18.47 -16.14 18.30
C ASN A 564 -17.14 -15.95 17.57
N SER A 565 -16.66 -14.71 17.43
CA SER A 565 -15.43 -14.30 16.77
C SER A 565 -14.88 -13.01 17.36
N LEU A 566 -13.67 -12.62 16.94
CA LEU A 566 -12.93 -11.48 17.50
C LEU A 566 -12.45 -10.55 16.38
N VAL A 567 -12.38 -9.26 16.71
CA VAL A 567 -11.60 -8.26 15.96
C VAL A 567 -10.45 -7.78 16.84
N ILE A 568 -9.24 -7.79 16.31
CA ILE A 568 -8.03 -7.28 16.97
C ILE A 568 -7.27 -6.34 16.04
N SER A 569 -6.39 -5.52 16.62
CA SER A 569 -5.50 -4.64 15.88
C SER A 569 -4.36 -5.40 15.17
N LYS A 570 -3.76 -4.82 14.13
CA LYS A 570 -2.52 -5.33 13.52
C LYS A 570 -1.38 -5.46 14.54
N SER A 571 -1.29 -4.53 15.49
CA SER A 571 -0.26 -4.53 16.55
C SER A 571 -0.40 -5.69 17.53
N SER A 572 -1.61 -6.22 17.70
CA SER A 572 -1.85 -7.44 18.50
C SER A 572 -1.35 -8.72 17.82
N VAL A 573 -1.09 -8.69 16.52
CA VAL A 573 -0.52 -9.82 15.77
C VAL A 573 1.00 -9.69 15.65
N TYR A 574 1.46 -8.51 15.23
CA TYR A 574 2.88 -8.19 15.11
C TYR A 574 3.22 -6.91 15.87
N SER A 575 4.09 -7.04 16.88
CA SER A 575 4.59 -5.87 17.61
C SER A 575 5.41 -4.98 16.70
N LYS A 576 5.22 -3.65 16.80
CA LYS A 576 5.96 -2.63 16.03
C LYS A 576 6.77 -1.73 16.95
N ASN A 577 7.95 -1.32 16.51
CA ASN A 577 8.73 -0.25 17.13
C ASN A 577 9.47 0.55 16.05
N ILE A 578 9.41 1.88 16.10
CA ILE A 578 9.99 2.80 15.10
C ILE A 578 9.76 2.40 13.63
N GLY A 579 8.57 1.87 13.34
CA GLY A 579 8.18 1.46 11.98
C GLY A 579 8.62 0.05 11.57
N PHE A 580 9.35 -0.71 12.41
CA PHE A 580 9.73 -2.11 12.14
C PHE A 580 8.85 -3.10 12.89
N LEU A 581 8.68 -4.28 12.30
CA LEU A 581 8.16 -5.44 13.01
C LEU A 581 9.24 -5.96 13.96
N THR A 582 8.92 -6.09 15.24
CA THR A 582 9.88 -6.52 16.27
C THR A 582 9.61 -7.92 16.82
N GLY A 583 8.39 -8.43 16.65
CA GLY A 583 8.02 -9.75 17.12
C GLY A 583 6.63 -10.16 16.65
N ALA A 584 6.37 -11.46 16.61
CA ALA A 584 5.04 -12.04 16.43
C ALA A 584 4.47 -12.43 17.79
N THR A 585 3.15 -12.36 17.92
CA THR A 585 2.41 -12.88 19.09
C THR A 585 1.74 -14.20 18.75
N ASP A 586 1.32 -14.94 19.78
CA ASP A 586 0.54 -16.16 19.62
C ASP A 586 -0.98 -15.92 19.75
N VAL A 587 -1.43 -14.67 19.76
CA VAL A 587 -2.83 -14.30 20.00
C VAL A 587 -3.77 -14.98 19.01
N VAL A 588 -3.46 -14.90 17.70
CA VAL A 588 -4.31 -15.48 16.63
C VAL A 588 -4.46 -16.99 16.82
N SER A 589 -3.34 -17.73 16.86
CA SER A 589 -3.34 -19.19 16.99
C SER A 589 -4.00 -19.65 18.30
N LYS A 590 -3.82 -18.89 19.37
CA LYS A 590 -4.42 -19.18 20.69
C LYS A 590 -5.94 -18.99 20.65
N MET A 591 -6.45 -17.89 20.07
CA MET A 591 -7.90 -17.69 19.92
C MET A 591 -8.54 -18.76 19.04
N GLN A 592 -7.88 -19.11 17.92
CA GLN A 592 -8.34 -20.17 17.01
C GLN A 592 -8.34 -21.56 17.66
N ALA A 593 -7.39 -21.86 18.56
CA ALA A 593 -7.39 -23.10 19.34
C ALA A 593 -8.65 -23.25 20.20
N PHE A 594 -9.24 -22.13 20.63
CA PHE A 594 -10.54 -22.08 21.29
C PHE A 594 -11.73 -21.99 20.32
N LYS A 595 -11.50 -22.09 18.99
CA LYS A 595 -12.52 -21.99 17.93
C LYS A 595 -13.19 -20.61 17.87
N LEU A 596 -12.41 -19.57 18.06
CA LEU A 596 -12.79 -18.19 17.85
C LEU A 596 -12.05 -17.69 16.58
N PRO A 597 -12.72 -17.49 15.45
CA PRO A 597 -12.14 -16.82 14.30
C PRO A 597 -11.66 -15.42 14.66
N VAL A 598 -10.56 -15.01 14.03
CA VAL A 598 -9.89 -13.73 14.30
C VAL A 598 -9.86 -12.88 13.03
N TYR A 599 -10.50 -11.74 13.10
CA TYR A 599 -10.45 -10.70 12.05
C TYR A 599 -9.50 -9.59 12.50
N VAL A 600 -8.71 -9.07 11.58
CA VAL A 600 -7.69 -8.06 11.89
C VAL A 600 -8.02 -6.74 11.21
N LYS A 601 -7.93 -5.64 11.97
CA LYS A 601 -8.11 -4.26 11.49
C LYS A 601 -6.84 -3.44 11.74
N LEU A 602 -6.53 -2.40 10.99
CA LEU A 602 -7.13 -1.91 9.77
C LEU A 602 -6.06 -1.98 8.68
N PHE A 603 -6.39 -2.58 7.55
CA PHE A 603 -5.50 -2.61 6.39
C PHE A 603 -5.77 -1.42 5.48
N GLN A 604 -4.69 -0.79 5.02
CA GLN A 604 -4.71 0.42 4.21
C GLN A 604 -3.60 0.35 3.17
N ASN A 605 -3.82 0.95 2.00
CA ASN A 605 -2.84 0.91 0.91
C ASN A 605 -1.76 1.98 1.04
N GLU A 606 -2.05 3.08 1.74
CA GLU A 606 -1.09 4.17 1.90
C GLU A 606 0.20 3.64 2.54
N PHE A 607 1.34 3.82 1.89
CA PHE A 607 2.62 3.25 2.32
C PHE A 607 3.05 3.68 3.73
N PHE A 608 2.57 4.84 4.22
CA PHE A 608 2.78 5.27 5.62
C PHE A 608 2.05 4.41 6.66
N SER A 609 1.02 3.65 6.26
CA SER A 609 0.31 2.74 7.17
C SER A 609 1.13 1.50 7.52
N GLN A 610 2.13 1.21 6.71
CA GLN A 610 2.84 -0.06 6.68
C GLN A 610 4.14 0.00 7.50
N ALA A 611 4.61 -1.15 7.96
CA ALA A 611 5.96 -1.27 8.50
C ALA A 611 6.98 -1.27 7.35
N TRP A 612 8.22 -0.85 7.63
CA TRP A 612 9.32 -0.92 6.67
C TRP A 612 9.51 -2.31 6.08
N ASP A 613 9.24 -3.36 6.90
CA ASP A 613 9.31 -4.77 6.53
C ASP A 613 8.39 -5.14 5.37
N PHE A 614 7.37 -4.36 5.08
CA PHE A 614 6.42 -4.59 3.99
C PHE A 614 6.80 -3.87 2.69
N PHE A 615 7.94 -3.17 2.66
CA PHE A 615 8.50 -2.57 1.44
C PHE A 615 7.54 -1.62 0.72
N SER A 616 6.71 -0.89 1.48
CA SER A 616 5.67 -0.01 0.94
C SER A 616 4.70 -0.73 -0.03
N ASP A 617 4.42 -2.02 0.26
CA ASP A 617 3.59 -2.89 -0.56
C ASP A 617 2.49 -3.55 0.28
N ALA A 618 1.23 -3.20 -0.02
CA ALA A 618 0.07 -3.71 0.71
C ALA A 618 -0.12 -5.24 0.56
N TYR A 619 0.40 -5.83 -0.52
CA TYR A 619 0.28 -7.28 -0.74
C TYR A 619 1.27 -8.06 0.12
N VAL A 620 2.47 -7.53 0.33
CA VAL A 620 3.44 -8.09 1.29
C VAL A 620 2.89 -8.01 2.70
N GLU A 621 2.23 -6.90 3.08
CA GLU A 621 1.54 -6.79 4.36
C GLU A 621 0.44 -7.85 4.49
N LEU A 622 -0.51 -7.90 3.56
CA LEU A 622 -1.61 -8.87 3.56
C LEU A 622 -1.10 -10.31 3.64
N ASN A 623 -0.09 -10.64 2.83
CA ASN A 623 0.50 -11.98 2.81
C ASN A 623 1.09 -12.38 4.17
N THR A 624 1.76 -11.44 4.84
CA THR A 624 2.35 -11.70 6.16
C THR A 624 1.29 -11.97 7.21
N TYR A 625 0.18 -11.25 7.21
CA TYR A 625 -0.90 -11.51 8.16
C TYR A 625 -1.72 -12.76 7.81
N VAL A 626 -2.03 -12.98 6.53
CA VAL A 626 -2.88 -14.10 6.10
C VAL A 626 -2.12 -15.42 6.13
N VAL A 627 -0.97 -15.49 5.48
CA VAL A 627 -0.18 -16.74 5.40
C VAL A 627 0.70 -16.91 6.63
N GLY A 628 1.33 -15.83 7.12
CA GLY A 628 2.26 -15.89 8.24
C GLY A 628 1.58 -16.11 9.60
N SER A 629 0.47 -15.41 9.87
CA SER A 629 -0.25 -15.52 11.15
C SER A 629 -1.55 -16.32 11.06
N GLY A 630 -2.03 -16.62 9.83
CA GLY A 630 -3.22 -17.44 9.64
C GLY A 630 -4.52 -16.78 10.08
N ILE A 631 -4.66 -15.46 9.92
CA ILE A 631 -5.89 -14.74 10.27
C ILE A 631 -7.08 -15.18 9.40
N ASP A 632 -8.30 -15.15 9.96
CA ASP A 632 -9.51 -15.61 9.27
C ASP A 632 -10.12 -14.54 8.34
N GLY A 633 -9.82 -13.26 8.58
CA GLY A 633 -10.29 -12.18 7.71
C GLY A 633 -9.58 -10.86 7.95
N VAL A 634 -9.73 -9.97 6.97
CA VAL A 634 -9.15 -8.63 6.94
C VAL A 634 -10.25 -7.58 6.91
N ILE A 635 -10.12 -6.55 7.73
CA ILE A 635 -10.96 -5.35 7.71
C ILE A 635 -10.15 -4.24 7.05
N THR A 636 -10.63 -3.68 5.95
CA THR A 636 -9.82 -2.81 5.08
C THR A 636 -10.61 -1.64 4.47
N ASP A 637 -9.93 -0.50 4.33
CA ASP A 637 -10.41 0.66 3.58
C ASP A 637 -10.41 0.42 2.06
N PHE A 638 -9.66 -0.60 1.59
CA PHE A 638 -9.46 -0.93 0.17
C PHE A 638 -9.82 -2.40 -0.13
N PRO A 639 -11.12 -2.74 -0.18
CA PRO A 639 -11.55 -4.12 -0.42
C PRO A 639 -11.01 -4.72 -1.73
N GLY A 640 -10.83 -3.87 -2.76
CA GLY A 640 -10.30 -4.30 -4.07
C GLY A 640 -8.90 -4.90 -3.98
N THR A 641 -8.01 -4.31 -3.17
CA THR A 641 -6.66 -4.81 -2.93
C THR A 641 -6.69 -6.16 -2.22
N ALA A 642 -7.47 -6.28 -1.14
CA ALA A 642 -7.60 -7.53 -0.40
C ALA A 642 -8.23 -8.65 -1.26
N ASN A 643 -9.24 -8.33 -2.06
CA ASN A 643 -9.87 -9.28 -2.98
C ASN A 643 -8.92 -9.70 -4.12
N LYS A 644 -8.11 -8.78 -4.66
CA LYS A 644 -7.06 -9.10 -5.64
C LYS A 644 -6.01 -10.01 -5.02
N TYR A 645 -5.54 -9.69 -3.78
CA TYR A 645 -4.60 -10.52 -3.04
C TYR A 645 -5.07 -11.98 -2.93
N ARG A 646 -6.28 -12.25 -2.44
CA ARG A 646 -6.75 -13.64 -2.24
C ARG A 646 -6.95 -14.44 -3.52
N ARG A 647 -7.01 -13.77 -4.69
CA ARG A 647 -7.16 -14.44 -5.99
C ARG A 647 -5.83 -14.71 -6.69
N ASN A 648 -4.70 -14.27 -6.15
CA ASN A 648 -3.41 -14.45 -6.80
C ASN A 648 -3.03 -15.92 -6.94
N ARG A 649 -2.30 -16.24 -8.01
CA ARG A 649 -1.96 -17.61 -8.37
C ARG A 649 -0.97 -18.27 -7.42
N CYS A 650 -0.15 -17.48 -6.72
CA CYS A 650 0.94 -17.97 -5.90
C CYS A 650 0.48 -18.52 -4.54
N LEU A 651 -0.72 -18.16 -4.04
CA LEU A 651 -1.25 -18.64 -2.76
C LEU A 651 -1.44 -20.17 -2.69
N THR A 652 -1.59 -20.84 -3.83
CA THR A 652 -1.86 -22.28 -3.89
C THR A 652 -0.63 -23.14 -4.15
N LEU A 653 0.56 -22.52 -4.28
CA LEU A 653 1.80 -23.23 -4.67
C LEU A 653 2.44 -24.02 -3.51
N GLY A 654 2.07 -23.76 -2.27
CA GLY A 654 2.58 -24.50 -1.11
C GLY A 654 4.09 -24.40 -0.96
N LYS A 655 4.84 -25.51 -1.18
CA LYS A 655 6.30 -25.53 -1.05
C LYS A 655 7.03 -24.79 -2.19
N ASP A 656 6.34 -24.59 -3.29
CA ASP A 656 6.87 -23.91 -4.48
C ASP A 656 6.52 -22.41 -4.47
N THR A 657 6.02 -21.89 -3.34
CA THR A 657 5.76 -20.45 -3.16
C THR A 657 7.06 -19.66 -3.34
N PRO A 658 7.09 -18.69 -4.27
CA PRO A 658 8.30 -17.90 -4.51
C PRO A 658 8.62 -16.96 -3.33
N ASN A 659 9.91 -16.56 -3.24
CA ASN A 659 10.40 -15.76 -2.11
C ASN A 659 9.66 -14.41 -1.94
N TYR A 660 9.27 -13.77 -3.04
CA TYR A 660 8.50 -12.51 -3.01
C TYR A 660 7.07 -12.68 -2.49
N MET A 661 6.57 -13.93 -2.35
CA MET A 661 5.28 -14.25 -1.71
C MET A 661 5.47 -15.00 -0.37
N THR A 662 6.66 -14.97 0.19
CA THR A 662 6.92 -15.54 1.52
C THR A 662 6.63 -14.48 2.59
N PRO A 663 5.89 -14.81 3.68
CA PRO A 663 5.68 -13.90 4.78
C PRO A 663 6.99 -13.35 5.34
N VAL A 664 7.04 -12.06 5.63
CA VAL A 664 8.23 -11.44 6.22
C VAL A 664 8.41 -11.85 7.67
N GLY A 665 9.64 -12.14 8.08
CA GLY A 665 9.97 -12.50 9.46
C GLY A 665 10.19 -11.25 10.32
N PRO A 666 9.42 -11.07 11.42
CA PRO A 666 9.64 -9.95 12.34
C PRO A 666 11.09 -9.87 12.82
N GLY A 667 11.65 -8.67 12.85
CA GLY A 667 13.02 -8.40 13.25
C GLY A 667 14.08 -8.64 12.18
N ASN A 668 13.76 -9.28 11.06
CA ASN A 668 14.74 -9.54 9.99
C ASN A 668 15.26 -8.24 9.39
N LEU A 669 14.38 -7.34 8.98
CA LEU A 669 14.79 -6.06 8.41
C LEU A 669 15.42 -5.14 9.47
N LEU A 670 14.89 -5.14 10.70
CA LEU A 670 15.45 -4.39 11.82
C LEU A 670 16.90 -4.82 12.11
N SER A 671 17.19 -6.13 12.05
CA SER A 671 18.53 -6.66 12.33
C SER A 671 19.59 -6.16 11.36
N VAL A 672 19.20 -5.77 10.16
CA VAL A 672 20.09 -5.19 9.14
C VAL A 672 20.09 -3.65 9.15
N SER A 673 19.27 -3.01 9.97
CA SER A 673 19.34 -1.56 10.21
C SER A 673 20.43 -1.25 11.27
N GLN A 674 20.91 -0.01 11.32
CA GLN A 674 21.83 0.43 12.39
C GLN A 674 21.09 0.81 13.68
N THR A 675 19.79 0.78 13.67
CA THR A 675 18.97 1.31 14.75
C THR A 675 18.77 0.27 15.84
N GLN A 676 19.08 0.64 17.07
CA GLN A 676 18.61 -0.08 18.24
C GLN A 676 17.38 0.65 18.79
N PRO A 677 16.17 0.14 18.57
CA PRO A 677 14.98 0.76 19.12
C PRO A 677 15.05 0.78 20.64
N ALA A 678 14.60 1.89 21.23
CA ALA A 678 14.45 1.95 22.67
C ALA A 678 13.47 0.85 23.13
N ALA A 679 13.77 0.24 24.28
CA ALA A 679 12.86 -0.74 24.86
C ALA A 679 11.51 -0.06 25.15
N VAL A 680 10.43 -0.59 24.61
CA VAL A 680 9.06 -0.20 24.95
C VAL A 680 8.44 -1.25 25.85
N ALA A 681 7.54 -0.82 26.74
CA ALA A 681 6.77 -1.75 27.54
C ALA A 681 5.99 -2.70 26.61
N PRO A 682 6.00 -4.01 26.84
CA PRO A 682 5.21 -4.93 26.03
C PRO A 682 3.71 -4.63 26.21
N SER A 683 2.93 -4.82 25.15
CA SER A 683 1.47 -4.76 25.23
C SER A 683 0.91 -5.68 26.31
N PRO A 684 -0.21 -5.35 26.95
CA PRO A 684 -0.77 -6.12 28.05
C PRO A 684 -1.20 -7.52 27.63
N VAL A 685 -1.42 -8.37 28.63
CA VAL A 685 -2.14 -9.62 28.48
C VAL A 685 -3.61 -9.33 28.76
N LEU A 686 -4.50 -9.77 27.88
CA LEU A 686 -5.94 -9.59 28.06
C LEU A 686 -6.43 -10.46 29.25
N GLU A 687 -6.98 -9.79 30.27
CA GLU A 687 -7.48 -10.39 31.48
C GLU A 687 -9.01 -10.39 31.56
N VAL A 688 -9.60 -11.12 32.50
CA VAL A 688 -11.07 -11.19 32.66
C VAL A 688 -11.67 -9.82 32.98
N SER A 689 -10.94 -8.99 33.74
CA SER A 689 -11.35 -7.63 34.07
C SER A 689 -11.55 -6.72 32.87
N ASP A 690 -10.77 -6.97 31.81
CA ASP A 690 -10.76 -6.12 30.61
C ASP A 690 -11.96 -6.40 29.68
N VAL A 691 -12.56 -7.60 29.82
CA VAL A 691 -13.71 -8.03 29.03
C VAL A 691 -15.02 -8.04 29.80
N THR A 692 -15.00 -7.59 31.07
CA THR A 692 -16.17 -7.59 31.95
C THR A 692 -16.72 -6.19 32.10
N GLU A 693 -17.87 -5.96 31.50
CA GLU A 693 -18.58 -4.68 31.60
C GLU A 693 -19.73 -4.72 32.63
N PRO A 694 -20.13 -3.55 33.17
CA PRO A 694 -21.37 -3.44 33.92
C PRO A 694 -22.56 -3.91 33.06
N PRO A 695 -23.66 -4.38 33.68
CA PRO A 695 -24.87 -4.74 32.93
C PRO A 695 -25.35 -3.59 32.07
N PHE A 696 -25.85 -3.92 30.86
CA PHE A 696 -26.34 -2.92 29.94
C PHE A 696 -27.46 -2.06 30.58
N PRO A 697 -27.35 -0.71 30.54
CA PRO A 697 -28.33 0.17 31.19
C PRO A 697 -29.67 0.20 30.43
N SER A 698 -30.78 0.33 31.16
CA SER A 698 -32.07 0.56 30.54
C SER A 698 -32.13 1.91 29.84
N VAL A 699 -32.87 1.98 28.74
CA VAL A 699 -33.09 3.23 27.99
C VAL A 699 -33.91 4.20 28.84
N VAL A 700 -33.34 5.36 29.16
CA VAL A 700 -33.99 6.39 29.95
C VAL A 700 -34.98 7.16 29.08
N ALA A 701 -36.24 7.23 29.49
CA ALA A 701 -37.24 8.04 28.79
C ALA A 701 -36.82 9.54 28.78
N LYS A 702 -36.71 10.15 27.60
CA LYS A 702 -36.57 11.62 27.49
C LYS A 702 -37.79 12.32 28.14
N PRO A 703 -37.58 13.31 28.99
CA PRO A 703 -38.71 14.13 29.43
C PRO A 703 -39.29 14.85 28.21
N ASP A 704 -40.59 14.68 27.99
CA ASP A 704 -41.31 15.40 26.94
C ASP A 704 -41.11 16.91 27.10
N SER A 705 -40.58 17.56 26.08
CA SER A 705 -40.32 19.01 26.04
C SER A 705 -41.60 19.87 25.84
N ASN A 706 -42.78 19.31 26.07
CA ASN A 706 -44.07 19.97 26.02
C ASN A 706 -44.83 19.80 27.34
N ASN A 707 -44.52 20.63 28.34
CA ASN A 707 -45.54 21.27 29.17
C ASN A 707 -44.84 22.27 30.11
N GLY A 708 -45.08 23.54 29.83
CA GLY A 708 -44.75 24.63 30.74
C GLY A 708 -45.70 24.69 31.94
N THR A 709 -45.17 25.25 33.02
CA THR A 709 -45.79 25.72 34.26
C THR A 709 -46.13 24.69 35.34
N GLY A 710 -45.41 24.84 36.45
CA GLY A 710 -45.94 24.48 37.76
C GLY A 710 -44.97 23.93 38.78
N ASP A 711 -44.43 24.84 39.54
CA ASP A 711 -44.22 24.82 40.99
C ASP A 711 -43.16 23.88 41.60
N GLY A 712 -42.29 24.53 42.36
CA GLY A 712 -41.13 23.94 43.00
C GLY A 712 -41.45 23.14 44.26
N THR A 713 -40.68 22.10 44.41
CA THR A 713 -40.29 21.56 45.72
C THR A 713 -38.89 20.91 45.61
N THR A 714 -37.96 21.51 46.33
CA THR A 714 -36.58 21.09 46.49
C THR A 714 -36.48 19.79 47.28
N ALA A 715 -35.91 18.73 46.70
CA ALA A 715 -35.43 17.58 47.43
C ALA A 715 -33.89 17.62 47.52
N PRO A 716 -33.27 17.16 48.62
CA PRO A 716 -31.84 17.28 48.83
C PRO A 716 -31.02 16.26 48.04
N PRO A 717 -29.76 16.58 47.69
CA PRO A 717 -28.92 15.74 46.81
C PRO A 717 -28.46 14.45 47.50
N PRO A 718 -28.33 13.34 46.74
CA PRO A 718 -27.80 12.13 47.27
C PRO A 718 -26.26 12.18 47.44
N LYS A 719 -25.77 11.53 48.46
CA LYS A 719 -24.35 11.45 48.81
C LYS A 719 -23.57 10.66 47.75
N GLN A 720 -22.42 11.20 47.32
CA GLN A 720 -21.44 10.57 46.49
C GLN A 720 -20.81 9.30 47.10
N PRO A 721 -20.61 8.25 46.36
CA PRO A 721 -19.65 7.20 46.71
C PRO A 721 -18.23 7.62 46.26
N SER A 722 -17.29 7.50 47.18
CA SER A 722 -15.86 7.72 46.92
C SER A 722 -15.27 6.55 46.14
N GLY A 723 -15.06 6.73 44.84
CA GLY A 723 -14.23 5.83 44.03
C GLY A 723 -13.03 6.61 43.47
N GLN A 724 -11.83 6.09 43.72
CA GLN A 724 -10.60 6.70 43.20
C GLN A 724 -10.54 6.59 41.68
N ALA A 725 -10.40 7.73 41.03
CA ALA A 725 -10.12 7.80 39.60
C ALA A 725 -8.71 7.29 39.29
N LYS A 726 -8.61 6.28 38.46
CA LYS A 726 -7.34 5.88 37.83
C LYS A 726 -6.97 6.97 36.81
N VAL A 727 -5.83 7.62 37.02
CA VAL A 727 -5.27 8.60 36.09
C VAL A 727 -4.64 7.83 34.95
N VAL A 728 -5.26 7.85 33.80
CA VAL A 728 -4.63 7.49 32.52
C VAL A 728 -3.89 8.72 32.02
N VAL A 729 -2.57 8.71 32.10
CA VAL A 729 -1.72 9.77 31.56
C VAL A 729 -1.68 9.60 30.04
N GLY A 730 -2.43 10.43 29.33
CA GLY A 730 -2.43 10.49 27.87
C GLY A 730 -1.09 11.04 27.36
N ILE A 731 -0.50 10.33 26.39
CA ILE A 731 0.72 10.68 25.66
C ILE A 731 0.44 11.81 24.66
N PHE A 732 0.12 13.01 25.15
CA PHE A 732 -0.01 14.20 24.30
C PHE A 732 0.89 15.38 24.69
N VAL A 733 1.84 15.18 25.65
CA VAL A 733 2.72 16.27 26.10
C VAL A 733 4.10 16.26 25.44
N SER A 734 4.45 15.23 24.67
CA SER A 734 5.80 15.12 24.06
C SER A 734 6.02 15.95 22.79
N ASN A 735 4.97 16.30 22.04
CA ASN A 735 5.15 16.99 20.77
C ASN A 735 5.24 18.52 20.88
N LEU A 736 4.75 19.11 21.98
CA LEU A 736 4.86 20.56 22.18
C LEU A 736 6.22 21.01 22.72
N ALA A 737 6.95 20.10 23.37
CA ALA A 737 8.29 20.40 23.90
C ALA A 737 9.38 20.39 22.79
N ILE A 738 9.19 19.62 21.73
CA ILE A 738 10.13 19.55 20.60
C ILE A 738 10.01 20.79 19.71
N LEU A 739 8.81 21.35 19.56
CA LEU A 739 8.59 22.57 18.76
C LEU A 739 9.14 23.84 19.44
N LEU A 740 9.24 23.85 20.76
CA LEU A 740 9.80 25.00 21.52
C LEU A 740 11.33 25.02 21.57
N VAL A 741 12.00 23.87 21.37
CA VAL A 741 13.46 23.79 21.32
C VAL A 741 14.01 24.17 19.95
N THR A 742 13.26 23.95 18.88
CA THR A 742 13.69 24.34 17.52
C THR A 742 13.54 25.82 17.21
N VAL A 743 12.72 26.56 17.94
CA VAL A 743 12.56 28.04 17.76
C VAL A 743 13.61 28.83 18.56
N LEU A 744 14.35 28.20 19.46
CA LEU A 744 15.39 28.87 20.28
C LEU A 744 16.83 28.61 19.79
N LEU A 745 17.02 27.93 18.65
CA LEU A 745 18.33 27.61 18.07
C LEU A 745 18.52 28.09 16.62
N PHE A 746 17.70 29.06 16.16
CA PHE A 746 17.94 29.82 14.93
C PHE A 746 17.89 31.33 15.19
#